data_4bf218d0060192ba9c2d8553c9e5d977
#
_entry.id   4bf218d0060192ba9c2d8553c9e5d977
#
_cell.length_a   1.000
_cell.length_b   1.000
_cell.length_c   1.000
_cell.angle_alpha   90.00
_cell.angle_beta   90.00
_cell.angle_gamma   90.00
#
_symmetry.space_group_name_H-M   'P 1'
#
loop_
_entity.id
_entity.type
_entity.pdbx_description
1 polymer ?
#
loop_
_entity_poly.entity_id
_entity_poly.type
_entity_poly.pdbx_seq_one_letter_code
_entity_poly.pdbx_strand_id
1 'polypeptide(L)'
;MLLAGVPIMSQDEFVHENSPFPAPIMNPFVRICFVIHNHQPVGNFDFVIEQAYQDSYLPFLDVFEEYEHLKLSLHTSGPLMNWLDANHSEYLDRVADLVAAGRVEIIGGPYYEPILTMIPSRDRIGQITSYSKWLEDRFNTPVNGMWMPERVWEQNLTSDIAAADIKYTVLDDYHFANAGMDKDSLNGFYLTEDEGRLLTIFPGSEKLRYLIPFRPAAETIDFLRDLSEDQPGAIAVFGDDGEKFGTWPNTKVHVYEKGWLREMFGLLTEHRQWIHTSTLSDCIETNAPAGKIYLPDCSYREMTEWALPVEKQLQLADVKHHFENDEEFEKAKQFLSGGFWRNFKIRYPETNDMYARMMYVSSLLSQAEQENRDSELIEQARHQLYQGQCNCAYWHGAFGGVYLPHLRNAIFKHLIAAENIIEKANGRPDQWVEATVDDYNFDGRREVRLANDQLSAWITPANGGQIYGWDLRSPEHNLLATVNRKPEAYHEKVKGGETASDDETASIHDRVVFKQEGLEKKLQYDTARRVSLIDHFHDNDVELDQIVSGESLERGDFASGNYDAVIRRKEDRVQVLMSREGNAWGVPMKITKGVTLESGSDTLEISYLVEGLPPESTFHFSTEFNFAGMPSNADGRFFYTDDRGNLGHLGENLDLHELQGFGLTDQWQGIDIGFDMNRPTSFWTFPIETVSQSEAGFELVHQNVIVQPHWWIQPNDAGTWTVTIKLKTATISNEVETPSFENEPSVSI
;
A
#
# COMPACT_ATOMS: atom_id res chain seq x y z
N MET A 1 41.14 -16.19 49.83
CA MET A 1 41.51 -15.32 50.95
C MET A 1 40.51 -14.17 50.96
N LEU A 2 39.65 -14.19 51.99
CA LEU A 2 38.78 -13.12 52.51
C LEU A 2 37.78 -12.42 51.56
N LEU A 3 36.55 -12.94 51.55
CA LEU A 3 35.29 -12.25 51.32
C LEU A 3 35.04 -11.30 52.50
N ALA A 4 34.92 -9.99 52.22
CA ALA A 4 34.41 -9.01 53.18
C ALA A 4 32.89 -8.88 52.97
N GLY A 5 32.11 -9.12 54.03
CA GLY A 5 30.66 -9.17 54.05
C GLY A 5 30.03 -7.78 53.86
N VAL A 6 28.95 -7.77 53.09
CA VAL A 6 27.96 -6.69 53.05
C VAL A 6 26.91 -6.99 54.14
N PRO A 7 26.55 -6.05 55.01
CA PRO A 7 25.54 -6.30 56.05
C PRO A 7 24.14 -6.40 55.41
N ILE A 8 23.45 -7.48 55.75
CA ILE A 8 22.01 -7.67 55.46
C ILE A 8 21.25 -6.75 56.43
N MET A 9 20.60 -5.73 55.89
CA MET A 9 19.65 -4.93 56.67
C MET A 9 18.38 -5.75 56.93
N SER A 10 17.88 -5.74 58.13
CA SER A 10 16.72 -6.46 58.62
C SER A 10 15.41 -5.89 58.03
N GLN A 11 14.44 -6.78 57.80
CA GLN A 11 13.15 -6.53 57.19
C GLN A 11 12.13 -5.68 58.01
N ASP A 12 12.52 -5.00 59.05
CA ASP A 12 11.60 -4.42 60.03
C ASP A 12 11.53 -2.88 60.10
N GLU A 13 11.93 -2.15 59.06
CA GLU A 13 11.79 -0.68 59.02
C GLU A 13 11.08 -0.13 57.75
N PHE A 14 9.94 -0.69 57.39
CA PHE A 14 8.96 0.05 56.62
C PHE A 14 7.70 0.28 57.47
N VAL A 15 7.81 1.19 58.39
CA VAL A 15 6.63 1.78 59.05
C VAL A 15 5.96 2.70 58.05
N HIS A 16 4.80 2.31 57.55
CA HIS A 16 3.89 3.24 56.91
C HIS A 16 3.47 4.32 57.89
N GLU A 17 4.12 5.47 57.92
CA GLU A 17 3.54 6.68 58.49
C GLU A 17 2.31 7.06 57.65
N ASN A 18 1.13 6.73 58.16
CA ASN A 18 -0.10 7.34 57.75
C ASN A 18 -0.03 8.84 58.02
N SER A 19 0.28 9.62 57.02
CA SER A 19 0.24 11.08 57.07
C SER A 19 -1.21 11.49 57.35
N PRO A 20 -1.50 12.22 58.44
CA PRO A 20 -2.85 12.67 58.79
C PRO A 20 -3.34 13.89 57.97
N PHE A 21 -2.62 14.28 56.94
CA PHE A 21 -3.07 15.35 56.06
C PHE A 21 -3.89 14.75 54.94
N PRO A 22 -5.19 15.16 54.76
CA PRO A 22 -5.90 14.81 53.55
C PRO A 22 -5.10 15.33 52.39
N ALA A 23 -4.92 14.48 51.34
CA ALA A 23 -4.34 14.92 50.10
C ALA A 23 -5.02 16.24 49.67
N PRO A 24 -4.27 17.25 49.22
CA PRO A 24 -4.88 18.48 48.74
C PRO A 24 -5.97 18.13 47.73
N ILE A 25 -7.17 18.65 47.92
CA ILE A 25 -8.25 18.53 46.96
C ILE A 25 -7.76 19.32 45.75
N MET A 26 -7.11 18.62 44.83
CA MET A 26 -6.78 19.19 43.53
C MET A 26 -8.09 19.34 42.78
N ASN A 27 -8.37 20.54 42.27
CA ASN A 27 -9.47 20.70 41.34
C ASN A 27 -9.30 19.69 40.18
N PRO A 28 -10.38 19.01 39.76
CA PRO A 28 -10.30 18.06 38.66
C PRO A 28 -9.69 18.74 37.42
N PHE A 29 -8.77 18.08 36.79
CA PHE A 29 -8.16 18.54 35.54
C PHE A 29 -7.87 17.35 34.61
N VAL A 30 -7.73 17.61 33.33
CA VAL A 30 -7.38 16.63 32.29
C VAL A 30 -6.29 17.20 31.40
N ARG A 31 -5.41 16.33 30.90
CA ARG A 31 -4.49 16.65 29.82
C ARG A 31 -5.05 16.14 28.52
N ILE A 32 -4.99 16.94 27.47
CA ILE A 32 -5.27 16.51 26.10
C ILE A 32 -4.01 16.67 25.26
N CYS A 33 -3.60 15.57 24.61
CA CYS A 33 -2.52 15.55 23.63
C CYS A 33 -3.13 15.46 22.24
N PHE A 34 -2.90 16.47 21.42
CA PHE A 34 -3.19 16.42 19.99
C PHE A 34 -1.96 15.86 19.28
N VAL A 35 -2.10 14.70 18.66
CA VAL A 35 -1.08 14.08 17.82
C VAL A 35 -1.60 14.11 16.39
N ILE A 36 -1.08 15.02 15.60
CA ILE A 36 -1.49 15.22 14.22
C ILE A 36 -0.54 14.45 13.31
N HIS A 37 -1.10 13.60 12.46
CA HIS A 37 -0.38 12.81 11.47
C HIS A 37 -0.69 13.31 10.07
N ASN A 38 0.30 13.92 9.39
CA ASN A 38 0.21 14.35 8.01
C ASN A 38 0.92 13.35 7.11
N HIS A 39 0.23 12.83 6.10
CA HIS A 39 0.80 11.82 5.23
C HIS A 39 0.41 12.00 3.77
N GLN A 40 1.40 11.87 2.89
CA GLN A 40 1.18 11.70 1.45
C GLN A 40 2.06 10.55 0.96
N PRO A 41 1.52 9.59 0.18
CA PRO A 41 2.26 8.41 -0.21
C PRO A 41 3.30 8.68 -1.30
N VAL A 42 4.31 7.83 -1.36
CA VAL A 42 5.23 7.77 -2.50
C VAL A 42 4.43 7.47 -3.78
N GLY A 43 4.64 8.27 -4.82
CA GLY A 43 3.96 8.15 -6.11
C GLY A 43 2.65 8.93 -6.22
N ASN A 44 2.28 9.70 -5.20
CA ASN A 44 1.17 10.64 -5.34
C ASN A 44 1.55 11.81 -6.25
N PHE A 45 0.55 12.48 -6.81
CA PHE A 45 0.76 13.58 -7.76
C PHE A 45 1.03 14.90 -7.03
N ASP A 46 1.96 15.71 -7.53
CA ASP A 46 2.32 16.99 -6.92
C ASP A 46 1.12 17.93 -6.74
N PHE A 47 0.20 17.98 -7.70
CA PHE A 47 -0.99 18.84 -7.60
C PHE A 47 -1.93 18.39 -6.47
N VAL A 48 -1.98 17.09 -6.15
CA VAL A 48 -2.77 16.55 -5.04
C VAL A 48 -2.15 16.95 -3.71
N ILE A 49 -0.82 16.82 -3.60
CA ILE A 49 -0.08 17.23 -2.41
C ILE A 49 -0.22 18.74 -2.19
N GLU A 50 -0.11 19.55 -3.26
CA GLU A 50 -0.33 21.00 -3.22
C GLU A 50 -1.75 21.33 -2.75
N GLN A 51 -2.77 20.61 -3.27
CA GLN A 51 -4.15 20.83 -2.85
C GLN A 51 -4.33 20.50 -1.37
N ALA A 52 -3.76 19.40 -0.88
CA ALA A 52 -3.80 19.03 0.54
C ALA A 52 -3.10 20.08 1.42
N TYR A 53 -1.98 20.61 0.96
CA TYR A 53 -1.28 21.71 1.63
C TYR A 53 -2.17 22.94 1.78
N GLN A 54 -2.81 23.39 0.69
CA GLN A 54 -3.67 24.58 0.67
C GLN A 54 -4.99 24.37 1.44
N ASP A 55 -5.53 23.15 1.47
CA ASP A 55 -6.83 22.89 2.06
C ASP A 55 -6.74 22.47 3.54
N SER A 56 -5.64 21.88 3.96
CA SER A 56 -5.50 21.31 5.30
C SER A 56 -4.29 21.83 6.07
N TYR A 57 -3.05 21.59 5.59
CA TYR A 57 -1.86 21.79 6.43
C TYR A 57 -1.58 23.26 6.72
N LEU A 58 -1.63 24.14 5.70
CA LEU A 58 -1.41 25.56 5.86
C LEU A 58 -2.51 26.22 6.70
N PRO A 59 -3.82 26.04 6.40
CA PRO A 59 -4.88 26.65 7.20
C PRO A 59 -4.91 26.16 8.66
N PHE A 60 -4.53 24.89 8.91
CA PHE A 60 -4.42 24.38 10.28
C PHE A 60 -3.35 25.14 11.07
N LEU A 61 -2.17 25.33 10.48
CA LEU A 61 -1.07 26.08 11.08
C LEU A 61 -1.46 27.54 11.33
N ASP A 62 -2.11 28.19 10.34
CA ASP A 62 -2.59 29.56 10.47
C ASP A 62 -3.50 29.75 11.68
N VAL A 63 -4.48 28.86 11.86
CA VAL A 63 -5.40 28.91 13.02
C VAL A 63 -4.68 28.55 14.32
N PHE A 64 -3.77 27.57 14.32
CA PHE A 64 -3.05 27.17 15.53
C PHE A 64 -2.17 28.28 16.07
N GLU A 65 -1.54 29.06 15.22
CA GLU A 65 -0.70 30.20 15.63
C GLU A 65 -1.47 31.30 16.38
N GLU A 66 -2.78 31.46 16.10
CA GLU A 66 -3.65 32.44 16.80
C GLU A 66 -3.77 32.15 18.31
N TYR A 67 -3.43 30.93 18.78
CA TYR A 67 -3.63 30.48 20.16
C TYR A 67 -2.30 30.10 20.85
N GLU A 68 -1.58 31.07 21.36
CA GLU A 68 -0.19 30.96 21.88
C GLU A 68 0.02 29.89 22.96
N HIS A 69 -1.00 29.51 23.72
CA HIS A 69 -0.88 28.56 24.84
C HIS A 69 -1.17 27.11 24.48
N LEU A 70 -1.67 26.84 23.26
CA LEU A 70 -1.94 25.49 22.82
C LEU A 70 -0.65 24.78 22.42
N LYS A 71 -0.61 23.48 22.75
CA LYS A 71 0.47 22.55 22.39
C LYS A 71 -0.06 21.39 21.58
N LEU A 72 0.79 20.82 20.72
CA LEU A 72 0.54 19.57 20.00
C LEU A 72 1.83 18.81 19.71
N SER A 73 1.70 17.52 19.37
CA SER A 73 2.76 16.70 18.78
C SER A 73 2.45 16.53 17.29
N LEU A 74 3.42 16.80 16.43
CA LEU A 74 3.27 16.76 14.97
C LEU A 74 4.13 15.68 14.36
N HIS A 75 3.51 14.77 13.65
CA HIS A 75 4.15 13.86 12.71
C HIS A 75 3.82 14.30 11.28
N THR A 76 4.82 14.32 10.43
CA THR A 76 4.66 14.46 8.97
C THR A 76 5.48 13.37 8.32
N SER A 77 4.93 12.59 7.40
CA SER A 77 5.66 11.52 6.73
C SER A 77 6.83 12.04 5.90
N GLY A 78 7.89 11.26 5.74
CA GLY A 78 9.08 11.69 5.02
C GLY A 78 8.83 12.10 3.56
N PRO A 79 7.99 11.41 2.77
CA PRO A 79 7.63 11.87 1.42
C PRO A 79 7.03 13.28 1.42
N LEU A 80 6.06 13.53 2.29
CA LEU A 80 5.43 14.85 2.42
C LEU A 80 6.42 15.89 2.96
N MET A 81 7.27 15.52 3.92
CA MET A 81 8.28 16.42 4.47
C MET A 81 9.30 16.86 3.41
N ASN A 82 9.78 15.93 2.58
CA ASN A 82 10.67 16.24 1.47
C ASN A 82 10.00 17.17 0.45
N TRP A 83 8.72 16.94 0.17
CA TRP A 83 7.97 17.79 -0.75
C TRP A 83 7.76 19.21 -0.19
N LEU A 84 7.43 19.31 1.11
CA LEU A 84 7.30 20.61 1.80
C LEU A 84 8.63 21.36 1.85
N ASP A 85 9.74 20.69 2.13
CA ASP A 85 11.06 21.34 2.17
C ASP A 85 11.48 21.88 0.79
N ALA A 86 11.09 21.19 -0.27
CA ALA A 86 11.38 21.59 -1.64
C ALA A 86 10.46 22.71 -2.16
N ASN A 87 9.17 22.73 -1.78
CA ASN A 87 8.16 23.60 -2.38
C ASN A 87 7.65 24.69 -1.42
N HIS A 88 7.62 24.44 -0.10
CA HIS A 88 7.07 25.32 0.94
C HIS A 88 7.96 25.34 2.19
N SER A 89 9.25 25.58 2.01
CA SER A 89 10.24 25.63 3.09
C SER A 89 9.86 26.64 4.19
N GLU A 90 9.19 27.75 3.83
CA GLU A 90 8.67 28.75 4.77
C GLU A 90 7.62 28.21 5.75
N TYR A 91 6.84 27.19 5.34
CA TYR A 91 5.93 26.49 6.24
C TYR A 91 6.71 25.74 7.33
N LEU A 92 7.79 25.04 6.93
CA LEU A 92 8.64 24.32 7.88
C LEU A 92 9.42 25.26 8.80
N ASP A 93 9.76 26.48 8.34
CA ASP A 93 10.38 27.49 9.19
C ASP A 93 9.41 27.98 10.28
N ARG A 94 8.13 28.19 9.95
CA ARG A 94 7.08 28.50 10.93
C ARG A 94 6.90 27.37 11.96
N VAL A 95 6.91 26.12 11.51
CA VAL A 95 6.87 24.96 12.42
C VAL A 95 8.10 24.96 13.33
N ALA A 96 9.30 25.25 12.81
CA ALA A 96 10.53 25.32 13.61
C ALA A 96 10.45 26.42 14.70
N ASP A 97 9.85 27.58 14.40
CA ASP A 97 9.62 28.64 15.39
C ASP A 97 8.68 28.16 16.52
N LEU A 98 7.64 27.39 16.19
CA LEU A 98 6.73 26.81 17.18
C LEU A 98 7.41 25.72 18.03
N VAL A 99 8.31 24.94 17.42
CA VAL A 99 9.16 23.96 18.15
C VAL A 99 10.06 24.68 19.14
N ALA A 100 10.75 25.73 18.69
CA ALA A 100 11.62 26.54 19.55
C ALA A 100 10.85 27.23 20.69
N ALA A 101 9.57 27.57 20.46
CA ALA A 101 8.67 28.10 21.48
C ALA A 101 8.12 27.02 22.46
N GLY A 102 8.42 25.74 22.26
CA GLY A 102 7.91 24.61 23.06
C GLY A 102 6.40 24.34 22.89
N ARG A 103 5.82 24.79 21.77
CA ARG A 103 4.41 24.62 21.44
C ARG A 103 4.17 23.38 20.57
N VAL A 104 5.12 23.02 19.72
CA VAL A 104 5.07 21.85 18.85
C VAL A 104 6.19 20.90 19.22
N GLU A 105 5.86 19.66 19.48
CA GLU A 105 6.79 18.54 19.57
C GLU A 105 6.83 17.83 18.22
N ILE A 106 8.01 17.67 17.64
CA ILE A 106 8.19 16.85 16.43
C ILE A 106 8.32 15.39 16.87
N ILE A 107 7.47 14.53 16.33
CA ILE A 107 7.61 13.07 16.44
C ILE A 107 7.97 12.49 15.09
N GLY A 108 8.88 11.51 15.09
CA GLY A 108 9.35 10.83 13.90
C GLY A 108 8.47 9.64 13.50
N GLY A 109 9.08 8.75 12.77
CA GLY A 109 8.49 7.53 12.24
C GLY A 109 9.50 6.85 11.33
N PRO A 110 9.14 5.77 10.66
CA PRO A 110 9.95 5.30 9.54
C PRO A 110 9.82 6.28 8.36
N TYR A 111 10.90 6.52 7.64
CA TYR A 111 10.99 7.61 6.65
C TYR A 111 9.86 7.59 5.60
N TYR A 112 9.56 6.42 5.04
CA TYR A 112 8.59 6.26 3.95
C TYR A 112 7.33 5.49 4.35
N GLU A 113 6.98 5.50 5.64
CA GLU A 113 5.74 4.92 6.16
C GLU A 113 5.51 3.44 5.76
N PRO A 114 6.50 2.53 5.85
CA PRO A 114 6.24 1.12 5.65
C PRO A 114 5.39 0.54 6.77
N ILE A 115 4.63 -0.51 6.50
CA ILE A 115 4.15 -1.38 7.58
C ILE A 115 5.36 -2.06 8.21
N LEU A 116 5.73 -1.67 9.42
CA LEU A 116 6.97 -2.11 10.05
C LEU A 116 7.06 -3.64 10.16
N THR A 117 5.93 -4.32 10.39
CA THR A 117 5.88 -5.78 10.47
C THR A 117 6.18 -6.48 9.14
N MET A 118 6.14 -5.76 8.01
CA MET A 118 6.45 -6.30 6.67
C MET A 118 7.93 -6.25 6.31
N ILE A 119 8.69 -5.33 6.87
CA ILE A 119 10.08 -5.11 6.48
C ILE A 119 11.04 -5.73 7.50
N PRO A 120 12.27 -6.10 7.10
CA PRO A 120 13.26 -6.65 8.01
C PRO A 120 13.68 -5.65 9.10
N SER A 121 14.15 -6.16 10.25
CA SER A 121 14.63 -5.36 11.38
C SER A 121 15.66 -4.30 10.97
N ARG A 122 16.62 -4.65 10.10
CA ARG A 122 17.63 -3.71 9.59
C ARG A 122 17.01 -2.52 8.86
N ASP A 123 15.95 -2.76 8.05
CA ASP A 123 15.26 -1.70 7.30
C ASP A 123 14.38 -0.86 8.23
N ARG A 124 13.72 -1.48 9.24
CA ARG A 124 12.96 -0.77 10.28
C ARG A 124 13.84 0.25 11.00
N ILE A 125 14.93 -0.24 11.57
CA ILE A 125 15.89 0.61 12.32
C ILE A 125 16.48 1.68 11.40
N GLY A 126 16.88 1.30 10.19
CA GLY A 126 17.46 2.23 9.22
C GLY A 126 16.51 3.36 8.82
N GLN A 127 15.23 3.05 8.50
CA GLN A 127 14.23 4.06 8.16
C GLN A 127 13.92 5.00 9.33
N ILE A 128 13.75 4.46 10.55
CA ILE A 128 13.47 5.28 11.73
C ILE A 128 14.66 6.19 12.05
N THR A 129 15.86 5.64 12.08
CA THR A 129 17.08 6.40 12.42
C THR A 129 17.38 7.50 11.39
N SER A 130 17.26 7.19 10.09
CA SER A 130 17.54 8.18 9.04
C SER A 130 16.53 9.33 9.06
N TYR A 131 15.25 9.04 9.34
CA TYR A 131 14.25 10.09 9.43
C TYR A 131 14.37 10.91 10.70
N SER A 132 14.62 10.29 11.86
CA SER A 132 14.89 11.01 13.10
C SER A 132 16.02 11.99 12.92
N LYS A 133 17.14 11.55 12.31
CA LYS A 133 18.28 12.42 12.05
C LYS A 133 17.92 13.61 11.14
N TRP A 134 17.18 13.38 10.05
CA TRP A 134 16.73 14.45 9.16
C TRP A 134 15.88 15.49 9.90
N LEU A 135 14.95 15.03 10.74
CA LEU A 135 14.09 15.90 11.56
C LEU A 135 14.88 16.67 12.60
N GLU A 136 15.85 16.03 13.30
CA GLU A 136 16.74 16.67 14.26
C GLU A 136 17.56 17.79 13.60
N ASP A 137 18.12 17.52 12.44
CA ASP A 137 18.90 18.49 11.67
C ASP A 137 18.02 19.67 11.18
N ARG A 138 16.77 19.42 10.76
CA ARG A 138 15.85 20.46 10.23
C ARG A 138 15.24 21.33 11.32
N PHE A 139 14.87 20.74 12.47
CA PHE A 139 14.13 21.43 13.54
C PHE A 139 14.98 21.73 14.78
N ASN A 140 16.24 21.34 14.80
CA ASN A 140 17.16 21.50 15.91
C ASN A 140 16.56 21.04 17.26
N THR A 141 15.90 19.88 17.26
CA THR A 141 15.22 19.28 18.42
C THR A 141 15.40 17.76 18.41
N PRO A 142 15.54 17.09 19.57
CA PRO A 142 15.62 15.63 19.59
C PRO A 142 14.27 15.00 19.24
N VAL A 143 14.31 13.89 18.51
CA VAL A 143 13.13 13.08 18.18
C VAL A 143 13.03 11.92 19.18
N ASN A 144 12.08 11.99 20.10
CA ASN A 144 11.91 10.98 21.15
C ASN A 144 10.77 10.01 20.89
N GLY A 145 9.79 10.40 20.13
CA GLY A 145 8.60 9.62 19.81
C GLY A 145 8.42 9.37 18.34
N MET A 146 7.57 8.40 17.99
CA MET A 146 7.23 8.11 16.62
C MET A 146 5.75 7.84 16.44
N TRP A 147 5.26 8.14 15.24
CA TRP A 147 3.98 7.62 14.73
C TRP A 147 4.16 6.18 14.24
N MET A 148 3.21 5.31 14.60
CA MET A 148 3.18 3.92 14.12
C MET A 148 2.37 3.84 12.82
N PRO A 149 2.99 3.55 11.67
CA PRO A 149 2.28 3.47 10.41
C PRO A 149 1.08 2.52 10.48
N GLU A 150 -0.09 3.02 10.08
CA GLU A 150 -1.37 2.30 10.16
C GLU A 150 -1.64 1.65 11.53
N ARG A 151 -0.93 2.08 12.58
CA ARG A 151 -1.00 1.52 13.92
C ARG A 151 -0.89 -0.02 13.94
N VAL A 152 -0.20 -0.59 12.94
CA VAL A 152 0.03 -2.03 12.85
C VAL A 152 1.12 -2.44 13.84
N TRP A 153 0.73 -3.24 14.82
CA TRP A 153 1.57 -3.65 15.94
C TRP A 153 1.81 -5.15 15.97
N GLU A 154 3.05 -5.53 16.23
CA GLU A 154 3.51 -6.84 16.74
C GLU A 154 4.46 -6.57 17.91
N GLN A 155 4.41 -7.39 18.95
CA GLN A 155 5.18 -7.13 20.18
C GLN A 155 6.69 -7.01 19.95
N ASN A 156 7.25 -7.75 19.00
CA ASN A 156 8.67 -7.72 18.62
C ASN A 156 9.15 -6.39 18.01
N LEU A 157 8.24 -5.51 17.60
CA LEU A 157 8.61 -4.17 17.14
C LEU A 157 9.25 -3.32 18.25
N THR A 158 8.89 -3.61 19.51
CA THR A 158 9.43 -2.88 20.66
C THR A 158 10.95 -2.84 20.68
N SER A 159 11.61 -3.97 20.44
CA SER A 159 13.07 -4.06 20.46
C SER A 159 13.73 -3.28 19.33
N ASP A 160 13.14 -3.28 18.11
CA ASP A 160 13.65 -2.54 16.95
C ASP A 160 13.45 -1.02 17.11
N ILE A 161 12.27 -0.60 17.59
CA ILE A 161 11.94 0.81 17.84
C ILE A 161 12.88 1.39 18.92
N ALA A 162 13.06 0.67 20.01
CA ALA A 162 14.00 1.07 21.06
C ALA A 162 15.46 1.06 20.59
N ALA A 163 15.83 0.17 19.63
CA ALA A 163 17.15 0.17 19.02
C ALA A 163 17.42 1.39 18.12
N ALA A 164 16.36 2.01 17.63
CA ALA A 164 16.42 3.26 16.87
C ALA A 164 16.31 4.52 17.75
N ASP A 165 16.54 4.40 19.07
CA ASP A 165 16.51 5.47 20.08
C ASP A 165 15.13 6.12 20.31
N ILE A 166 14.04 5.53 19.83
CA ILE A 166 12.68 5.98 20.09
C ILE A 166 12.22 5.51 21.46
N LYS A 167 11.60 6.41 22.23
CA LYS A 167 11.17 6.18 23.61
C LYS A 167 9.67 5.90 23.74
N TYR A 168 8.85 6.39 22.80
CA TYR A 168 7.40 6.22 22.87
C TYR A 168 6.73 6.22 21.48
N THR A 169 5.54 5.63 21.45
CA THR A 169 4.63 5.65 20.28
C THR A 169 3.18 5.75 20.73
N VAL A 170 2.28 5.98 19.76
CA VAL A 170 0.82 6.02 19.99
C VAL A 170 0.19 4.83 19.27
N LEU A 171 -0.70 4.11 19.95
CA LEU A 171 -1.55 3.06 19.41
C LEU A 171 -2.99 3.30 19.84
N ASP A 172 -3.97 2.81 19.08
CA ASP A 172 -5.38 2.99 19.43
C ASP A 172 -5.74 2.25 20.73
N ASP A 173 -6.74 2.77 21.44
CA ASP A 173 -7.35 2.12 22.63
C ASP A 173 -7.88 0.72 22.31
N TYR A 174 -8.19 0.44 21.04
CA TYR A 174 -8.59 -0.88 20.57
C TYR A 174 -7.50 -1.94 20.80
N HIS A 175 -6.21 -1.60 20.70
CA HIS A 175 -5.11 -2.53 21.02
C HIS A 175 -5.14 -2.94 22.49
N PHE A 176 -5.43 -1.97 23.37
CA PHE A 176 -5.50 -2.17 24.81
C PHE A 176 -6.75 -3.00 25.20
N ALA A 177 -7.88 -2.73 24.55
CA ALA A 177 -9.09 -3.53 24.71
C ALA A 177 -8.87 -4.99 24.32
N ASN A 178 -8.16 -5.26 23.22
CA ASN A 178 -7.77 -6.62 22.83
C ASN A 178 -6.79 -7.29 23.80
N ALA A 179 -6.08 -6.52 24.61
CA ALA A 179 -5.27 -7.03 25.72
C ALA A 179 -6.10 -7.22 27.03
N GLY A 180 -7.41 -6.98 27.00
CA GLY A 180 -8.32 -7.16 28.12
C GLY A 180 -8.46 -5.95 29.04
N MET A 181 -8.04 -4.76 28.61
CA MET A 181 -8.25 -3.52 29.36
C MET A 181 -9.59 -2.90 29.02
N ASP A 182 -10.21 -2.27 30.01
CA ASP A 182 -11.38 -1.45 29.80
C ASP A 182 -10.96 -0.10 29.20
N LYS A 183 -11.57 0.30 28.08
CA LYS A 183 -11.27 1.57 27.40
C LYS A 183 -11.50 2.78 28.30
N ASP A 184 -12.54 2.73 29.14
CA ASP A 184 -12.87 3.81 30.08
C ASP A 184 -11.83 3.97 31.21
N SER A 185 -10.97 2.97 31.43
CA SER A 185 -9.88 3.01 32.41
C SER A 185 -8.54 3.47 31.84
N LEU A 186 -8.45 3.73 30.53
CA LEU A 186 -7.22 4.15 29.85
C LEU A 186 -6.96 5.66 30.08
N ASN A 187 -6.25 5.99 31.16
CA ASN A 187 -6.10 7.36 31.65
C ASN A 187 -4.66 7.88 31.68
N GLY A 188 -3.72 7.15 31.07
CA GLY A 188 -2.29 7.48 31.09
C GLY A 188 -1.55 6.73 30.00
N PHE A 189 -0.22 6.68 30.12
CA PHE A 189 0.63 5.89 29.24
C PHE A 189 1.13 4.64 29.96
N TYR A 190 1.51 3.64 29.18
CA TYR A 190 1.91 2.32 29.66
C TYR A 190 3.31 1.97 29.19
N LEU A 191 3.99 1.10 29.93
CA LEU A 191 5.28 0.55 29.52
C LEU A 191 5.07 -0.83 28.91
N THR A 192 5.74 -1.08 27.80
CA THR A 192 5.94 -2.43 27.25
C THR A 192 7.42 -2.71 27.10
N GLU A 193 7.79 -3.98 26.90
CA GLU A 193 9.19 -4.34 26.70
C GLU A 193 9.30 -5.58 25.80
N ASP A 194 10.40 -5.68 25.11
CA ASP A 194 10.81 -6.87 24.37
C ASP A 194 12.33 -6.99 24.41
N GLU A 195 12.84 -8.19 24.65
CA GLU A 195 14.28 -8.46 24.81
C GLU A 195 14.98 -7.53 25.85
N GLY A 196 14.22 -7.11 26.88
CA GLY A 196 14.73 -6.19 27.92
C GLY A 196 14.81 -4.72 27.51
N ARG A 197 14.30 -4.35 26.33
CA ARG A 197 14.21 -2.96 25.86
C ARG A 197 12.82 -2.40 26.13
N LEU A 198 12.76 -1.23 26.73
CA LEU A 198 11.51 -0.57 27.11
C LEU A 198 11.03 0.36 26.00
N LEU A 199 9.72 0.41 25.85
CA LEU A 199 9.01 1.41 25.05
C LEU A 199 7.77 1.89 25.81
N THR A 200 7.50 3.18 25.76
CA THR A 200 6.27 3.78 26.28
C THR A 200 5.20 3.80 25.19
N ILE A 201 3.97 3.42 25.54
CA ILE A 201 2.83 3.40 24.61
C ILE A 201 1.71 4.26 25.17
N PHE A 202 1.21 5.19 24.35
CA PHE A 202 0.03 6.00 24.61
C PHE A 202 -1.21 5.40 23.94
N PRO A 203 -2.33 5.21 24.67
CA PRO A 203 -3.61 4.85 24.07
C PRO A 203 -4.23 6.07 23.38
N GLY A 204 -4.37 6.05 22.07
CA GLY A 204 -5.15 6.99 21.29
C GLY A 204 -6.64 6.69 21.42
N SER A 205 -7.45 7.70 21.72
CA SER A 205 -8.88 7.53 21.94
C SER A 205 -9.67 7.44 20.64
N GLU A 206 -10.28 6.29 20.37
CA GLU A 206 -11.21 6.11 19.25
C GLU A 206 -12.37 7.12 19.34
N LYS A 207 -12.90 7.37 20.55
CA LYS A 207 -13.97 8.34 20.78
C LYS A 207 -13.59 9.75 20.32
N LEU A 208 -12.40 10.24 20.64
CA LEU A 208 -11.90 11.53 20.16
C LEU A 208 -11.75 11.57 18.66
N ARG A 209 -11.32 10.47 18.01
CA ARG A 209 -11.21 10.36 16.55
C ARG A 209 -12.54 10.57 15.84
N TYR A 210 -13.67 10.13 16.43
CA TYR A 210 -15.03 10.30 15.89
C TYR A 210 -15.69 11.63 16.32
N LEU A 211 -15.23 12.25 17.41
CA LEU A 211 -15.70 13.59 17.81
C LEU A 211 -15.04 14.68 16.95
N ILE A 212 -13.72 14.61 16.75
CA ILE A 212 -12.90 15.64 16.11
C ILE A 212 -12.64 15.27 14.64
N PRO A 213 -12.98 16.14 13.66
CA PRO A 213 -13.74 17.38 13.74
C PRO A 213 -15.24 17.22 13.42
N PHE A 214 -15.81 16.01 13.46
CA PHE A 214 -17.12 15.68 12.86
C PHE A 214 -18.32 16.04 13.75
N ARG A 215 -18.10 16.26 15.05
CA ARG A 215 -19.17 16.60 16.00
C ARG A 215 -18.99 18.04 16.50
N PRO A 216 -20.04 18.66 17.07
CA PRO A 216 -19.91 19.96 17.71
C PRO A 216 -18.75 19.98 18.70
N ALA A 217 -17.91 21.02 18.69
CA ALA A 217 -16.73 21.14 19.54
C ALA A 217 -17.05 21.02 21.04
N ALA A 218 -18.26 21.46 21.46
CA ALA A 218 -18.74 21.34 22.84
C ALA A 218 -18.80 19.88 23.30
N GLU A 219 -19.14 18.90 22.44
CA GLU A 219 -19.19 17.48 22.83
C GLU A 219 -17.81 16.96 23.26
N THR A 220 -16.74 17.45 22.64
CA THR A 220 -15.37 17.14 23.07
C THR A 220 -15.06 17.72 24.45
N ILE A 221 -15.53 18.94 24.74
CA ILE A 221 -15.36 19.56 26.06
C ILE A 221 -16.15 18.80 27.13
N ASP A 222 -17.37 18.35 26.82
CA ASP A 222 -18.19 17.56 27.73
C ASP A 222 -17.50 16.21 28.03
N PHE A 223 -16.98 15.51 27.00
CA PHE A 223 -16.21 14.28 27.20
C PHE A 223 -14.98 14.52 28.12
N LEU A 224 -14.22 15.59 27.90
CA LEU A 224 -13.06 15.93 28.73
C LEU A 224 -13.46 16.29 30.16
N ARG A 225 -14.66 16.90 30.36
CA ARG A 225 -15.18 17.20 31.69
C ARG A 225 -15.50 15.92 32.45
N ASP A 226 -16.27 15.02 31.85
CA ASP A 226 -16.61 13.73 32.44
C ASP A 226 -15.33 12.98 32.84
N LEU A 227 -14.34 12.90 31.91
CA LEU A 227 -13.08 12.26 32.17
C LEU A 227 -12.29 12.92 33.33
N SER A 228 -12.32 14.26 33.43
CA SER A 228 -11.62 14.98 34.52
C SER A 228 -12.27 14.76 35.90
N GLU A 229 -13.60 14.59 35.92
CA GLU A 229 -14.35 14.33 37.17
C GLU A 229 -14.17 12.89 37.64
N ASP A 230 -14.21 11.93 36.70
CA ASP A 230 -14.03 10.51 36.99
C ASP A 230 -12.58 10.15 37.34
N GLN A 231 -11.63 10.77 36.64
CA GLN A 231 -10.20 10.44 36.71
C GLN A 231 -9.35 11.73 36.69
N PRO A 232 -9.26 12.47 37.79
CA PRO A 232 -8.45 13.70 37.83
C PRO A 232 -7.00 13.50 37.45
N GLY A 233 -6.55 14.28 36.48
CA GLY A 233 -5.18 14.18 35.94
C GLY A 233 -5.01 13.19 34.79
N ALA A 234 -6.11 12.62 34.30
CA ALA A 234 -6.09 11.73 33.12
C ALA A 234 -5.44 12.38 31.89
N ILE A 235 -4.87 11.55 31.04
CA ILE A 235 -4.27 11.92 29.75
C ILE A 235 -5.18 11.36 28.67
N ALA A 236 -5.83 12.23 27.90
CA ALA A 236 -6.60 11.91 26.72
C ALA A 236 -5.73 12.18 25.47
N VAL A 237 -5.61 11.22 24.57
CA VAL A 237 -4.81 11.36 23.34
C VAL A 237 -5.73 11.33 22.13
N PHE A 238 -5.77 12.43 21.38
CA PHE A 238 -6.27 12.46 20.02
C PHE A 238 -5.09 12.19 19.09
N GLY A 239 -5.09 11.06 18.39
CA GLY A 239 -4.04 10.70 17.43
C GLY A 239 -4.70 10.29 16.11
N ASP A 240 -4.61 11.15 15.07
CA ASP A 240 -5.25 10.89 13.79
C ASP A 240 -4.71 11.76 12.65
N ASP A 241 -5.24 11.51 11.44
CA ASP A 241 -4.83 12.15 10.19
C ASP A 241 -5.11 13.66 10.19
N GLY A 242 -4.13 14.45 9.81
CA GLY A 242 -4.28 15.89 9.62
C GLY A 242 -5.17 16.24 8.44
N GLU A 243 -5.25 15.37 7.45
CA GLU A 243 -6.11 15.46 6.28
C GLU A 243 -7.60 15.62 6.62
N LYS A 244 -8.03 15.14 7.80
CA LYS A 244 -9.38 15.38 8.34
C LYS A 244 -9.76 16.84 8.46
N PHE A 245 -8.76 17.72 8.63
CA PHE A 245 -8.97 19.14 8.84
C PHE A 245 -9.04 19.95 7.54
N GLY A 246 -9.34 19.32 6.40
CA GLY A 246 -9.55 20.11 5.18
C GLY A 246 -9.57 19.31 3.88
N THR A 247 -8.88 18.18 3.81
CA THR A 247 -8.79 17.37 2.57
C THR A 247 -9.97 16.40 2.43
N TRP A 248 -10.49 15.89 3.55
CA TRP A 248 -11.64 15.00 3.48
C TRP A 248 -12.90 15.73 3.01
N PRO A 249 -13.83 15.05 2.33
CA PRO A 249 -14.99 15.69 1.73
C PRO A 249 -15.77 16.59 2.71
N ASN A 250 -16.02 17.84 2.29
CA ASN A 250 -16.71 18.90 3.05
C ASN A 250 -15.99 19.40 4.32
N THR A 251 -14.85 18.82 4.71
CA THR A 251 -14.19 19.23 5.97
C THR A 251 -13.55 20.60 5.88
N LYS A 252 -13.04 21.04 4.71
CA LYS A 252 -12.52 22.41 4.53
C LYS A 252 -13.56 23.46 4.89
N VAL A 253 -14.77 23.32 4.35
CA VAL A 253 -15.88 24.23 4.63
C VAL A 253 -16.27 24.19 6.10
N HIS A 254 -16.40 22.97 6.67
CA HIS A 254 -16.79 22.78 8.06
C HIS A 254 -15.74 23.34 9.04
N VAL A 255 -14.46 22.99 8.83
CA VAL A 255 -13.38 23.27 9.78
C VAL A 255 -12.97 24.73 9.73
N TYR A 256 -12.86 25.31 8.53
CA TYR A 256 -12.31 26.66 8.35
C TYR A 256 -13.38 27.71 8.05
N GLU A 257 -14.27 27.51 7.08
CA GLU A 257 -15.25 28.51 6.68
C GLU A 257 -16.37 28.64 7.70
N LYS A 258 -16.92 27.51 8.23
CA LYS A 258 -17.88 27.50 9.33
C LYS A 258 -17.21 27.70 10.71
N GLY A 259 -15.87 27.63 10.78
CA GLY A 259 -15.05 28.01 11.93
C GLY A 259 -14.94 26.99 13.05
N TRP A 260 -15.23 25.72 12.81
CA TRP A 260 -15.18 24.66 13.82
C TRP A 260 -13.83 24.61 14.57
N LEU A 261 -12.69 24.73 13.88
CA LEU A 261 -11.36 24.67 14.53
C LEU A 261 -11.13 25.85 15.49
N ARG A 262 -11.55 27.06 15.07
CA ARG A 262 -11.48 28.25 15.94
C ARG A 262 -12.40 28.11 17.15
N GLU A 263 -13.61 27.53 16.99
CA GLU A 263 -14.51 27.23 18.10
C GLU A 263 -13.85 26.26 19.08
N MET A 264 -13.28 25.15 18.57
CA MET A 264 -12.61 24.15 19.40
C MET A 264 -11.44 24.74 20.18
N PHE A 265 -10.54 25.46 19.52
CA PHE A 265 -9.40 26.11 20.18
C PHE A 265 -9.83 27.24 21.13
N GLY A 266 -10.91 27.94 20.79
CA GLY A 266 -11.54 28.94 21.68
C GLY A 266 -12.06 28.31 22.96
N LEU A 267 -12.77 27.19 22.87
CA LEU A 267 -13.27 26.45 24.04
C LEU A 267 -12.14 25.88 24.90
N LEU A 268 -11.08 25.34 24.29
CA LEU A 268 -9.87 24.91 25.03
C LEU A 268 -9.23 26.09 25.78
N THR A 269 -9.22 27.28 25.17
CA THR A 269 -8.72 28.51 25.79
C THR A 269 -9.57 28.95 26.95
N GLU A 270 -10.91 28.92 26.81
CA GLU A 270 -11.85 29.28 27.86
C GLU A 270 -11.69 28.35 29.07
N HIS A 271 -11.49 27.07 28.81
CA HIS A 271 -11.39 26.04 29.85
C HIS A 271 -9.97 25.68 30.26
N ARG A 272 -8.95 26.47 29.89
CA ARG A 272 -7.51 26.22 30.18
C ARG A 272 -7.16 26.07 31.66
N GLN A 273 -8.05 26.39 32.58
CA GLN A 273 -7.82 26.22 34.01
C GLN A 273 -7.91 24.76 34.45
N TRP A 274 -8.61 23.92 33.67
CA TRP A 274 -8.79 22.51 33.95
C TRP A 274 -8.54 21.60 32.73
N ILE A 275 -8.50 22.12 31.50
CA ILE A 275 -8.03 21.42 30.32
C ILE A 275 -6.62 21.92 29.99
N HIS A 276 -5.64 21.04 30.04
CA HIS A 276 -4.26 21.37 29.71
C HIS A 276 -3.86 20.69 28.40
N THR A 277 -3.61 21.45 27.34
CA THR A 277 -2.98 20.90 26.14
C THR A 277 -1.53 20.60 26.46
N SER A 278 -1.06 19.41 26.12
CA SER A 278 0.29 18.93 26.44
C SER A 278 0.88 18.17 25.25
N THR A 279 2.19 18.15 25.14
CA THR A 279 2.89 17.22 24.26
C THR A 279 2.99 15.84 24.93
N LEU A 280 3.31 14.81 24.14
CA LEU A 280 3.50 13.48 24.71
C LEU A 280 4.72 13.43 25.65
N SER A 281 5.82 14.13 25.31
CA SER A 281 6.99 14.26 26.16
C SER A 281 6.68 14.97 27.48
N ASP A 282 5.90 16.08 27.47
CA ASP A 282 5.44 16.76 28.69
C ASP A 282 4.74 15.79 29.64
N CYS A 283 3.92 14.88 29.08
CA CYS A 283 3.19 13.88 29.88
C CYS A 283 4.13 12.86 30.51
N ILE A 284 5.16 12.38 29.79
CA ILE A 284 6.15 11.43 30.32
C ILE A 284 6.98 12.07 31.44
N GLU A 285 7.37 13.34 31.28
CA GLU A 285 8.18 14.04 32.27
C GLU A 285 7.42 14.34 33.57
N THR A 286 6.11 14.53 33.48
CA THR A 286 5.29 14.98 34.62
C THR A 286 4.46 13.91 35.28
N ASN A 287 4.33 12.72 34.68
CA ASN A 287 3.49 11.64 35.18
C ASN A 287 4.28 10.33 35.29
N ALA A 288 3.85 9.46 36.20
CA ALA A 288 4.31 8.07 36.22
C ALA A 288 3.50 7.23 35.19
N PRO A 289 4.08 6.15 34.64
CA PRO A 289 3.32 5.23 33.83
C PRO A 289 2.15 4.61 34.62
N ALA A 290 0.99 4.46 33.97
CA ALA A 290 -0.19 3.85 34.57
C ALA A 290 0.00 2.35 34.84
N GLY A 291 0.91 1.70 34.13
CA GLY A 291 1.21 0.30 34.32
C GLY A 291 2.15 -0.27 33.24
N LYS A 292 2.26 -1.58 33.23
CA LYS A 292 2.96 -2.35 32.20
C LYS A 292 1.95 -3.17 31.42
N ILE A 293 2.12 -3.27 30.09
CA ILE A 293 1.20 -4.00 29.21
C ILE A 293 1.98 -4.71 28.09
N TYR A 294 1.43 -5.84 27.63
CA TYR A 294 1.83 -6.50 26.39
C TYR A 294 0.61 -6.56 25.47
N LEU A 295 0.75 -5.98 24.29
CA LEU A 295 -0.35 -5.89 23.34
C LEU A 295 -0.28 -7.02 22.31
N PRO A 296 -1.43 -7.63 21.94
CA PRO A 296 -1.48 -8.61 20.88
C PRO A 296 -1.23 -7.98 19.50
N ASP A 297 -0.94 -8.83 18.51
CA ASP A 297 -0.86 -8.42 17.11
C ASP A 297 -2.20 -7.80 16.69
N CYS A 298 -2.18 -6.52 16.33
CA CYS A 298 -3.38 -5.75 16.07
C CYS A 298 -3.10 -4.52 15.19
N SER A 299 -4.17 -3.84 14.80
CA SER A 299 -4.20 -2.50 14.25
C SER A 299 -5.44 -1.78 14.77
N TYR A 300 -5.82 -0.61 14.23
CA TYR A 300 -7.10 -0.01 14.55
C TYR A 300 -8.27 -0.87 14.06
N ARG A 301 -9.43 -0.70 14.67
CA ARG A 301 -10.58 -1.60 14.53
C ARG A 301 -10.97 -1.82 13.06
N GLU A 302 -11.12 -0.74 12.28
CA GLU A 302 -11.54 -0.79 10.89
C GLU A 302 -10.53 -1.57 10.01
N MET A 303 -9.24 -1.36 10.22
CA MET A 303 -8.17 -2.09 9.53
C MET A 303 -8.28 -3.59 9.78
N THR A 304 -8.58 -4.01 11.01
CA THR A 304 -8.73 -5.44 11.34
C THR A 304 -9.95 -6.04 10.65
N GLU A 305 -11.02 -5.27 10.48
CA GLU A 305 -12.22 -5.70 9.75
C GLU A 305 -11.92 -5.84 8.25
N TRP A 306 -11.26 -4.86 7.65
CA TRP A 306 -10.86 -4.90 6.23
C TRP A 306 -9.89 -6.05 5.90
N ALA A 307 -9.07 -6.46 6.85
CA ALA A 307 -8.14 -7.58 6.68
C ALA A 307 -8.84 -8.96 6.64
N LEU A 308 -10.11 -9.06 6.99
CA LEU A 308 -10.90 -10.29 6.87
C LEU A 308 -11.22 -10.61 5.39
N PRO A 309 -11.41 -11.89 5.03
CA PRO A 309 -12.08 -12.25 3.78
C PRO A 309 -13.45 -11.58 3.66
N VAL A 310 -13.87 -11.20 2.45
CA VAL A 310 -15.11 -10.42 2.22
C VAL A 310 -16.35 -11.06 2.87
N GLU A 311 -16.52 -12.38 2.71
CA GLU A 311 -17.63 -13.10 3.34
C GLU A 311 -17.64 -12.95 4.88
N LYS A 312 -16.45 -12.88 5.50
CA LYS A 312 -16.32 -12.71 6.95
C LYS A 312 -16.53 -11.27 7.38
N GLN A 313 -16.17 -10.28 6.54
CA GLN A 313 -16.54 -8.89 6.77
C GLN A 313 -18.05 -8.70 6.79
N LEU A 314 -18.75 -9.26 5.79
CA LEU A 314 -20.22 -9.20 5.71
C LEU A 314 -20.87 -9.92 6.89
N GLN A 315 -20.40 -11.13 7.25
CA GLN A 315 -20.91 -11.85 8.42
C GLN A 315 -20.69 -11.09 9.72
N LEU A 316 -19.54 -10.44 9.90
CA LEU A 316 -19.27 -9.65 11.11
C LEU A 316 -20.17 -8.41 11.16
N ALA A 317 -20.41 -7.75 10.03
CA ALA A 317 -21.32 -6.63 9.92
C ALA A 317 -22.76 -7.04 10.28
N ASP A 318 -23.25 -8.17 9.74
CA ASP A 318 -24.57 -8.72 10.05
C ASP A 318 -24.73 -9.04 11.54
N VAL A 319 -23.71 -9.66 12.17
CA VAL A 319 -23.73 -9.96 13.61
C VAL A 319 -23.78 -8.69 14.44
N LYS A 320 -22.96 -7.69 14.10
CA LYS A 320 -22.98 -6.40 14.80
C LYS A 320 -24.32 -5.71 14.69
N HIS A 321 -24.89 -5.65 13.49
CA HIS A 321 -26.20 -5.02 13.27
C HIS A 321 -27.33 -5.77 13.98
N HIS A 322 -27.31 -7.13 13.98
CA HIS A 322 -28.35 -7.93 14.63
C HIS A 322 -28.39 -7.70 16.15
N PHE A 323 -27.23 -7.51 16.77
CA PHE A 323 -27.11 -7.38 18.23
C PHE A 323 -26.82 -5.93 18.71
N GLU A 324 -26.94 -4.91 17.85
CA GLU A 324 -26.55 -3.52 18.18
C GLU A 324 -27.21 -2.94 19.43
N ASN A 325 -28.40 -3.46 19.82
CA ASN A 325 -29.16 -3.03 20.97
C ASN A 325 -29.15 -4.04 22.15
N ASP A 326 -28.25 -5.05 22.10
CA ASP A 326 -28.16 -6.08 23.15
C ASP A 326 -27.05 -5.74 24.14
N GLU A 327 -27.42 -5.49 25.41
CA GLU A 327 -26.44 -5.16 26.46
C GLU A 327 -25.38 -6.25 26.72
N GLU A 328 -25.73 -7.54 26.54
CA GLU A 328 -24.78 -8.64 26.70
C GLU A 328 -23.81 -8.69 25.50
N PHE A 329 -24.24 -8.26 24.31
CA PHE A 329 -23.38 -8.17 23.15
C PHE A 329 -22.31 -7.05 23.31
N GLU A 330 -22.65 -5.92 23.92
CA GLU A 330 -21.67 -4.88 24.23
C GLU A 330 -20.52 -5.42 25.11
N LYS A 331 -20.82 -6.33 26.04
CA LYS A 331 -19.79 -7.02 26.84
C LYS A 331 -18.99 -8.03 26.01
N ALA A 332 -19.60 -8.71 25.06
CA ALA A 332 -18.96 -9.68 24.19
C ALA A 332 -18.14 -9.05 23.07
N LYS A 333 -18.52 -7.86 22.61
CA LYS A 333 -17.94 -7.13 21.48
C LYS A 333 -16.42 -6.90 21.62
N GLN A 334 -15.94 -6.67 22.82
CA GLN A 334 -14.52 -6.51 23.13
C GLN A 334 -13.68 -7.77 22.81
N PHE A 335 -14.29 -8.95 22.75
CA PHE A 335 -13.63 -10.23 22.42
C PHE A 335 -13.80 -10.62 20.95
N LEU A 336 -14.53 -9.82 20.15
CA LEU A 336 -14.67 -10.02 18.72
C LEU A 336 -13.51 -9.32 18.01
N SER A 337 -12.53 -10.08 17.58
CA SER A 337 -11.42 -9.56 16.80
C SER A 337 -11.67 -9.71 15.30
N GLY A 338 -11.16 -8.76 14.52
CA GLY A 338 -11.06 -8.87 13.06
C GLY A 338 -9.91 -9.76 12.60
N GLY A 339 -9.44 -9.54 11.39
CA GLY A 339 -8.22 -10.13 10.85
C GLY A 339 -6.97 -9.35 11.27
N PHE A 340 -5.83 -9.83 10.82
CA PHE A 340 -4.55 -9.14 11.00
C PHE A 340 -4.01 -8.63 9.66
N TRP A 341 -3.27 -7.54 9.67
CA TRP A 341 -2.80 -6.86 8.47
C TRP A 341 -2.16 -7.78 7.43
N ARG A 342 -1.38 -8.78 7.86
CA ARG A 342 -0.71 -9.75 6.96
C ARG A 342 -1.70 -10.51 6.06
N ASN A 343 -2.99 -10.57 6.39
CA ASN A 343 -4.04 -11.19 5.57
C ASN A 343 -4.25 -10.46 4.23
N PHE A 344 -3.88 -9.19 4.11
CA PHE A 344 -3.93 -8.49 2.83
C PHE A 344 -3.05 -9.15 1.77
N LYS A 345 -1.92 -9.74 2.14
CA LYS A 345 -1.04 -10.48 1.22
C LYS A 345 -1.68 -11.77 0.69
N ILE A 346 -2.63 -12.34 1.45
CA ILE A 346 -3.40 -13.53 1.03
C ILE A 346 -4.59 -13.09 0.18
N ARG A 347 -5.27 -12.03 0.63
CA ARG A 347 -6.45 -11.49 -0.05
C ARG A 347 -6.10 -10.91 -1.43
N TYR A 348 -4.93 -10.27 -1.54
CA TYR A 348 -4.38 -9.69 -2.77
C TYR A 348 -3.03 -10.35 -3.09
N PRO A 349 -2.99 -11.41 -3.92
CA PRO A 349 -1.73 -12.03 -4.35
C PRO A 349 -0.76 -11.03 -4.99
N GLU A 350 -1.28 -9.97 -5.61
CA GLU A 350 -0.52 -8.87 -6.18
C GLU A 350 0.28 -8.10 -5.12
N THR A 351 -0.29 -7.92 -3.94
CA THR A 351 0.41 -7.38 -2.76
C THR A 351 1.52 -8.33 -2.30
N ASN A 352 1.28 -9.65 -2.35
CA ASN A 352 2.33 -10.61 -2.01
C ASN A 352 3.50 -10.56 -3.01
N ASP A 353 3.23 -10.38 -4.31
CA ASP A 353 4.28 -10.25 -5.32
C ASP A 353 5.12 -8.97 -5.11
N MET A 354 4.48 -7.82 -4.83
CA MET A 354 5.20 -6.60 -4.46
C MET A 354 6.03 -6.79 -3.19
N TYR A 355 5.46 -7.41 -2.16
CA TYR A 355 6.17 -7.74 -0.92
C TYR A 355 7.38 -8.64 -1.16
N ALA A 356 7.21 -9.71 -1.92
CA ALA A 356 8.28 -10.64 -2.24
C ALA A 356 9.40 -9.96 -3.03
N ARG A 357 9.03 -9.09 -3.99
CA ARG A 357 9.98 -8.26 -4.73
C ARG A 357 10.75 -7.32 -3.81
N MET A 358 10.08 -6.64 -2.91
CA MET A 358 10.70 -5.76 -1.91
C MET A 358 11.69 -6.53 -1.03
N MET A 359 11.32 -7.72 -0.55
CA MET A 359 12.20 -8.58 0.26
C MET A 359 13.42 -9.05 -0.53
N TYR A 360 13.24 -9.38 -1.81
CA TYR A 360 14.35 -9.74 -2.70
C TYR A 360 15.36 -8.60 -2.83
N VAL A 361 14.90 -7.39 -3.13
CA VAL A 361 15.77 -6.21 -3.27
C VAL A 361 16.44 -5.86 -1.93
N SER A 362 15.72 -5.93 -0.81
CA SER A 362 16.30 -5.74 0.53
C SER A 362 17.41 -6.76 0.84
N SER A 363 17.25 -8.00 0.39
CA SER A 363 18.28 -9.03 0.56
C SER A 363 19.51 -8.76 -0.31
N LEU A 364 19.33 -8.33 -1.56
CA LEU A 364 20.43 -7.94 -2.45
C LEU A 364 21.23 -6.76 -1.88
N LEU A 365 20.53 -5.75 -1.37
CA LEU A 365 21.18 -4.60 -0.73
C LEU A 365 22.02 -5.03 0.49
N SER A 366 21.44 -5.85 1.36
CA SER A 366 22.16 -6.36 2.54
C SER A 366 23.39 -7.18 2.18
N GLN A 367 23.33 -7.97 1.09
CA GLN A 367 24.49 -8.70 0.59
C GLN A 367 25.58 -7.75 0.07
N ALA A 368 25.21 -6.73 -0.72
CA ALA A 368 26.15 -5.75 -1.24
C ALA A 368 26.84 -4.95 -0.13
N GLU A 369 26.13 -4.64 0.95
CA GLU A 369 26.69 -4.02 2.17
C GLU A 369 27.73 -4.92 2.84
N GLN A 370 27.42 -6.20 3.03
CA GLN A 370 28.33 -7.16 3.66
C GLN A 370 29.58 -7.39 2.81
N GLU A 371 29.49 -7.27 1.50
CA GLU A 371 30.61 -7.37 0.57
C GLU A 371 31.43 -6.06 0.46
N ASN A 372 31.07 -5.03 1.24
CA ASN A 372 31.71 -3.70 1.25
C ASN A 372 31.80 -3.07 -0.16
N ARG A 373 30.70 -3.11 -0.91
CA ARG A 373 30.58 -2.45 -2.20
C ARG A 373 30.63 -0.92 -2.07
N ASP A 374 30.59 -0.20 -3.18
CA ASP A 374 30.64 1.26 -3.21
C ASP A 374 29.59 1.87 -2.29
N SER A 375 30.04 2.59 -1.24
CA SER A 375 29.17 3.08 -0.17
C SER A 375 28.19 4.17 -0.63
N GLU A 376 28.52 4.94 -1.66
CA GLU A 376 27.64 5.96 -2.22
C GLU A 376 26.50 5.31 -3.01
N LEU A 377 26.79 4.33 -3.85
CA LEU A 377 25.79 3.57 -4.58
C LEU A 377 24.89 2.77 -3.61
N ILE A 378 25.46 2.19 -2.55
CA ILE A 378 24.68 1.47 -1.53
C ILE A 378 23.70 2.42 -0.84
N GLU A 379 24.10 3.64 -0.51
CA GLU A 379 23.19 4.61 0.12
C GLU A 379 22.08 5.06 -0.86
N GLN A 380 22.42 5.29 -2.12
CA GLN A 380 21.42 5.57 -3.15
C GLN A 380 20.42 4.41 -3.32
N ALA A 381 20.90 3.17 -3.36
CA ALA A 381 20.04 1.98 -3.45
C ALA A 381 19.14 1.83 -2.23
N ARG A 382 19.66 2.11 -1.03
CA ARG A 382 18.90 2.08 0.22
C ARG A 382 17.75 3.09 0.19
N HIS A 383 18.02 4.30 -0.28
CA HIS A 383 17.01 5.34 -0.42
C HIS A 383 15.88 4.91 -1.36
N GLN A 384 16.23 4.31 -2.51
CA GLN A 384 15.24 3.76 -3.44
C GLN A 384 14.45 2.60 -2.82
N LEU A 385 15.12 1.65 -2.16
CA LEU A 385 14.44 0.54 -1.47
C LEU A 385 13.42 1.06 -0.44
N TYR A 386 13.80 2.05 0.37
CA TYR A 386 12.93 2.59 1.40
C TYR A 386 11.68 3.25 0.82
N GLN A 387 11.79 3.92 -0.33
CA GLN A 387 10.62 4.43 -1.06
C GLN A 387 9.72 3.28 -1.56
N GLY A 388 10.32 2.20 -2.08
CA GLY A 388 9.61 0.98 -2.47
C GLY A 388 8.94 0.21 -1.32
N GLN A 389 9.18 0.61 -0.06
CA GLN A 389 8.56 0.06 1.14
C GLN A 389 7.34 0.86 1.63
N CYS A 390 6.98 1.99 1.00
CA CYS A 390 5.81 2.78 1.36
C CYS A 390 4.52 1.94 1.36
N ASN A 391 3.74 2.02 2.44
CA ASN A 391 2.68 1.04 2.71
C ASN A 391 1.46 1.14 1.79
N CYS A 392 1.09 2.33 1.31
CA CYS A 392 -0.22 2.61 0.71
C CYS A 392 -0.61 1.68 -0.46
N ALA A 393 0.35 1.19 -1.25
CA ALA A 393 0.08 0.26 -2.34
C ALA A 393 -0.10 -1.21 -1.89
N TYR A 394 0.20 -1.57 -0.63
CA TYR A 394 0.25 -2.96 -0.17
C TYR A 394 -1.03 -3.46 0.49
N TRP A 395 -2.07 -2.67 0.56
CA TRP A 395 -3.34 -3.04 1.19
C TRP A 395 -4.51 -2.25 0.60
N HIS A 396 -5.73 -2.58 0.99
CA HIS A 396 -6.94 -1.85 0.62
C HIS A 396 -7.96 -1.90 1.76
N GLY A 397 -8.50 -0.75 2.08
CA GLY A 397 -9.56 -0.57 3.08
C GLY A 397 -10.72 0.24 2.52
N ALA A 398 -10.98 1.40 3.11
CA ALA A 398 -11.99 2.35 2.63
C ALA A 398 -11.50 3.26 1.50
N PHE A 399 -10.21 3.20 1.13
CA PHE A 399 -9.61 4.05 0.09
C PHE A 399 -8.87 3.23 -0.93
N GLY A 400 -8.59 3.82 -2.09
CA GLY A 400 -7.98 3.23 -3.26
C GLY A 400 -6.87 2.20 -3.02
N GLY A 401 -5.85 2.52 -2.24
CA GLY A 401 -4.82 1.57 -1.85
C GLY A 401 -4.22 0.79 -3.03
N VAL A 402 -4.23 -0.55 -2.92
CA VAL A 402 -3.73 -1.46 -3.98
C VAL A 402 -4.43 -1.27 -5.33
N TYR A 403 -5.64 -0.71 -5.36
CA TYR A 403 -6.36 -0.44 -6.63
C TYR A 403 -5.89 0.82 -7.36
N LEU A 404 -5.01 1.65 -6.77
CA LEU A 404 -4.45 2.82 -7.41
C LEU A 404 -3.20 2.47 -8.24
N PRO A 405 -3.26 2.52 -9.59
CA PRO A 405 -2.15 2.08 -10.44
C PRO A 405 -0.87 2.89 -10.23
N HIS A 406 -0.98 4.21 -10.03
CA HIS A 406 0.18 5.09 -9.84
C HIS A 406 0.98 4.75 -8.58
N LEU A 407 0.32 4.33 -7.50
CA LEU A 407 1.02 3.89 -6.27
C LEU A 407 1.77 2.57 -6.51
N ARG A 408 1.14 1.57 -7.16
CA ARG A 408 1.83 0.32 -7.49
C ARG A 408 3.02 0.55 -8.42
N ASN A 409 2.83 1.39 -9.44
CA ASN A 409 3.90 1.75 -10.36
C ASN A 409 5.07 2.42 -9.64
N ALA A 410 4.80 3.34 -8.70
CA ALA A 410 5.83 4.00 -7.91
C ALA A 410 6.63 2.99 -7.06
N ILE A 411 5.96 2.04 -6.40
CA ILE A 411 6.63 0.97 -5.65
C ILE A 411 7.57 0.18 -6.56
N PHE A 412 7.07 -0.34 -7.68
CA PHE A 412 7.92 -1.10 -8.62
C PHE A 412 9.05 -0.25 -9.20
N LYS A 413 8.79 1.02 -9.55
CA LYS A 413 9.82 1.95 -10.03
C LYS A 413 10.99 2.02 -9.06
N HIS A 414 10.72 2.28 -7.79
CA HIS A 414 11.77 2.40 -6.78
C HIS A 414 12.48 1.07 -6.50
N LEU A 415 11.77 -0.06 -6.52
CA LEU A 415 12.40 -1.37 -6.36
C LEU A 415 13.30 -1.74 -7.54
N ILE A 416 12.90 -1.44 -8.78
CA ILE A 416 13.72 -1.66 -9.99
C ILE A 416 14.92 -0.72 -9.96
N ALA A 417 14.73 0.57 -9.60
CA ALA A 417 15.83 1.53 -9.45
C ALA A 417 16.87 1.04 -8.43
N ALA A 418 16.42 0.59 -7.26
CA ALA A 418 17.31 0.02 -6.24
C ALA A 418 18.12 -1.16 -6.78
N GLU A 419 17.47 -2.11 -7.47
CA GLU A 419 18.12 -3.26 -8.07
C GLU A 419 19.16 -2.82 -9.14
N ASN A 420 18.81 -1.85 -10.00
CA ASN A 420 19.74 -1.33 -11.01
C ASN A 420 21.00 -0.72 -10.38
N ILE A 421 20.84 0.02 -9.28
CA ILE A 421 21.95 0.63 -8.55
C ILE A 421 22.82 -0.44 -7.87
N ILE A 422 22.20 -1.47 -7.27
CA ILE A 422 22.92 -2.60 -6.66
C ILE A 422 23.75 -3.36 -7.71
N GLU A 423 23.17 -3.62 -8.88
CA GLU A 423 23.90 -4.29 -9.98
C GLU A 423 25.12 -3.47 -10.43
N LYS A 424 24.97 -2.15 -10.51
CA LYS A 424 26.08 -1.23 -10.77
C LYS A 424 27.14 -1.28 -9.66
N ALA A 425 26.73 -1.26 -8.39
CA ALA A 425 27.64 -1.38 -7.25
C ALA A 425 28.38 -2.72 -7.24
N ASN A 426 27.76 -3.80 -7.73
CA ASN A 426 28.36 -5.11 -7.90
C ASN A 426 29.33 -5.20 -9.09
N GLY A 427 29.44 -4.14 -9.91
CA GLY A 427 30.35 -4.09 -11.05
C GLY A 427 29.91 -4.97 -12.21
N ARG A 428 28.60 -5.16 -12.41
CA ARG A 428 28.07 -5.85 -13.60
C ARG A 428 28.54 -5.16 -14.87
N PRO A 429 28.91 -5.91 -15.93
CA PRO A 429 29.22 -5.33 -17.24
C PRO A 429 27.99 -4.64 -17.86
N ASP A 430 28.24 -3.76 -18.85
CA ASP A 430 27.16 -3.02 -19.55
C ASP A 430 26.14 -3.95 -20.23
N GLN A 431 26.60 -5.11 -20.69
CA GLN A 431 25.76 -6.13 -21.29
C GLN A 431 25.94 -7.46 -20.56
N TRP A 432 24.88 -8.06 -20.15
CA TRP A 432 24.84 -9.34 -19.44
C TRP A 432 23.49 -10.03 -19.60
N VAL A 433 23.44 -11.32 -19.32
CA VAL A 433 22.20 -12.10 -19.24
C VAL A 433 22.35 -13.22 -18.22
N GLU A 434 21.31 -13.47 -17.45
CA GLU A 434 21.31 -14.54 -16.46
C GLU A 434 19.92 -15.20 -16.32
N ALA A 435 19.93 -16.43 -15.80
CA ALA A 435 18.73 -17.12 -15.35
C ALA A 435 18.96 -17.65 -13.94
N THR A 436 18.11 -17.29 -13.02
CA THR A 436 18.15 -17.72 -11.62
C THR A 436 16.86 -18.45 -11.25
N VAL A 437 16.92 -19.28 -10.21
CA VAL A 437 15.80 -20.11 -9.76
C VAL A 437 15.74 -20.09 -8.24
N ASP A 438 14.63 -19.63 -7.71
CA ASP A 438 14.37 -19.64 -6.26
C ASP A 438 12.86 -19.60 -6.01
N ASP A 439 12.44 -19.72 -4.76
CA ASP A 439 11.08 -19.41 -4.32
C ASP A 439 10.96 -17.89 -4.11
N TYR A 440 10.66 -17.17 -5.20
CA TYR A 440 10.65 -15.71 -5.18
C TYR A 440 9.37 -15.11 -4.62
N ASN A 441 8.25 -15.83 -4.62
CA ASN A 441 6.94 -15.35 -4.18
C ASN A 441 6.50 -15.94 -2.83
N PHE A 442 7.36 -16.78 -2.23
CA PHE A 442 7.15 -17.45 -0.94
C PHE A 442 5.94 -18.39 -0.92
N ASP A 443 5.68 -19.10 -2.04
CA ASP A 443 4.61 -20.09 -2.13
C ASP A 443 5.09 -21.55 -1.92
N GLY A 444 6.40 -21.73 -1.68
CA GLY A 444 7.04 -23.04 -1.49
C GLY A 444 7.37 -23.75 -2.79
N ARG A 445 7.25 -23.09 -3.94
CA ARG A 445 7.61 -23.58 -5.27
C ARG A 445 8.73 -22.73 -5.84
N ARG A 446 9.29 -23.13 -6.97
CA ARG A 446 10.40 -22.41 -7.57
C ARG A 446 9.96 -21.69 -8.83
N GLU A 447 10.21 -20.39 -8.86
CA GLU A 447 10.09 -19.55 -10.03
C GLU A 447 11.44 -19.47 -10.77
N VAL A 448 11.35 -19.02 -12.01
CA VAL A 448 12.52 -18.72 -12.87
C VAL A 448 12.54 -17.22 -13.13
N ARG A 449 13.65 -16.57 -12.81
CA ARG A 449 13.91 -15.20 -13.24
C ARG A 449 14.88 -15.22 -14.41
N LEU A 450 14.49 -14.67 -15.56
CA LEU A 450 15.35 -14.34 -16.68
C LEU A 450 15.61 -12.84 -16.65
N ALA A 451 16.87 -12.42 -16.64
CA ALA A 451 17.21 -11.00 -16.61
C ALA A 451 18.43 -10.69 -17.45
N ASN A 452 18.43 -9.49 -18.02
CA ASN A 452 19.57 -8.88 -18.66
C ASN A 452 19.69 -7.39 -18.29
N ASP A 453 20.53 -6.66 -18.98
CA ASP A 453 20.72 -5.22 -18.79
C ASP A 453 19.49 -4.35 -19.17
N GLN A 454 18.52 -4.89 -19.92
CA GLN A 454 17.30 -4.17 -20.37
C GLN A 454 16.01 -4.63 -19.67
N LEU A 455 15.89 -5.93 -19.42
CA LEU A 455 14.62 -6.56 -18.99
C LEU A 455 14.84 -7.52 -17.81
N SER A 456 13.76 -7.75 -17.04
CA SER A 456 13.65 -8.86 -16.10
C SER A 456 12.27 -9.50 -16.18
N ALA A 457 12.19 -10.81 -16.44
CA ALA A 457 10.96 -11.58 -16.50
C ALA A 457 10.93 -12.62 -15.40
N TRP A 458 9.84 -12.65 -14.63
CA TRP A 458 9.60 -13.54 -13.50
C TRP A 458 8.55 -14.56 -13.91
N ILE A 459 8.88 -15.83 -13.93
CA ILE A 459 8.07 -16.89 -14.54
C ILE A 459 7.77 -17.95 -13.49
N THR A 460 6.49 -18.35 -13.39
CA THR A 460 6.04 -19.44 -12.52
C THR A 460 5.67 -20.69 -13.32
N PRO A 461 6.57 -21.68 -13.41
CA PRO A 461 6.26 -22.95 -14.08
C PRO A 461 5.12 -23.70 -13.40
N ALA A 462 5.01 -23.59 -12.09
CA ALA A 462 4.02 -24.30 -11.28
C ALA A 462 2.58 -23.84 -11.52
N ASN A 463 2.37 -22.67 -12.12
CA ASN A 463 1.06 -22.13 -12.41
C ASN A 463 0.98 -21.62 -13.87
N GLY A 464 0.60 -22.50 -14.78
CA GLY A 464 0.41 -22.18 -16.20
C GLY A 464 1.69 -21.84 -16.98
N GLY A 465 2.88 -21.89 -16.38
CA GLY A 465 4.10 -21.38 -17.01
C GLY A 465 3.98 -19.91 -17.36
N GLN A 466 3.35 -19.11 -16.51
CA GLN A 466 3.00 -17.70 -16.70
C GLN A 466 4.16 -16.77 -16.35
N ILE A 467 4.16 -15.56 -16.94
CA ILE A 467 5.02 -14.44 -16.53
C ILE A 467 4.19 -13.59 -15.56
N TYR A 468 4.59 -13.55 -14.27
CA TYR A 468 3.88 -12.79 -13.24
C TYR A 468 4.56 -11.47 -12.85
N GLY A 469 5.76 -11.22 -13.38
CA GLY A 469 6.48 -9.95 -13.26
C GLY A 469 7.30 -9.72 -14.54
N TRP A 470 7.26 -8.49 -15.05
CA TRP A 470 8.01 -8.10 -16.24
C TRP A 470 8.46 -6.66 -16.11
N ASP A 471 9.75 -6.48 -15.82
CA ASP A 471 10.35 -5.18 -15.60
C ASP A 471 11.07 -4.67 -16.86
N LEU A 472 10.83 -3.42 -17.17
CA LEU A 472 11.66 -2.61 -18.05
C LEU A 472 12.66 -1.85 -17.18
N ARG A 473 13.96 -2.13 -17.33
CA ARG A 473 14.96 -1.61 -16.39
C ARG A 473 15.26 -0.13 -16.62
N SER A 474 15.24 0.35 -17.86
CA SER A 474 15.56 1.73 -18.19
C SER A 474 14.46 2.73 -17.85
N PRO A 475 13.16 2.50 -18.16
CA PRO A 475 12.12 3.38 -17.64
C PRO A 475 11.72 3.03 -16.20
N GLU A 476 12.34 2.01 -15.59
CA GLU A 476 12.04 1.54 -14.23
C GLU A 476 10.55 1.21 -14.05
N HIS A 477 9.99 0.49 -15.00
CA HIS A 477 8.57 0.20 -15.05
C HIS A 477 8.28 -1.30 -15.03
N ASN A 478 7.27 -1.73 -14.24
CA ASN A 478 6.78 -3.10 -14.25
C ASN A 478 5.49 -3.20 -15.08
N LEU A 479 5.56 -3.90 -16.20
CA LEU A 479 4.41 -4.10 -17.10
C LEU A 479 3.29 -4.95 -16.49
N LEU A 480 3.56 -5.65 -15.39
CA LEU A 480 2.62 -6.54 -14.71
C LEU A 480 2.26 -6.05 -13.29
N ALA A 481 2.37 -4.75 -13.04
CA ALA A 481 1.79 -4.13 -11.85
C ALA A 481 0.25 -4.10 -11.90
N THR A 482 -0.35 -5.21 -12.32
CA THR A 482 -1.80 -5.41 -12.47
C THR A 482 -2.48 -5.70 -11.14
N VAL A 483 -3.80 -5.62 -11.11
CA VAL A 483 -4.63 -6.15 -10.02
C VAL A 483 -5.89 -6.77 -10.58
N ASN A 484 -6.32 -7.89 -10.02
CA ASN A 484 -7.53 -8.59 -10.41
C ASN A 484 -8.78 -7.86 -9.94
N ARG A 485 -9.86 -8.01 -10.72
CA ARG A 485 -11.21 -7.64 -10.28
C ARG A 485 -11.69 -8.65 -9.25
N LYS A 486 -11.86 -8.20 -8.00
CA LYS A 486 -12.25 -9.06 -6.88
C LYS A 486 -13.53 -8.55 -6.22
N PRO A 487 -14.31 -9.44 -5.58
CA PRO A 487 -15.39 -9.00 -4.70
C PRO A 487 -14.83 -8.16 -3.55
N GLU A 488 -15.49 -7.05 -3.25
CA GLU A 488 -15.23 -6.22 -2.08
C GLU A 488 -16.51 -6.07 -1.26
N ALA A 489 -16.40 -5.89 0.06
CA ALA A 489 -17.57 -5.79 0.91
C ALA A 489 -18.46 -4.59 0.54
N TYR A 490 -17.85 -3.49 0.11
CA TYR A 490 -18.58 -2.29 -0.33
C TYR A 490 -19.32 -2.48 -1.67
N HIS A 491 -19.05 -3.53 -2.44
CA HIS A 491 -19.82 -3.82 -3.66
C HIS A 491 -21.29 -4.12 -3.36
N GLU A 492 -21.64 -4.54 -2.14
CA GLU A 492 -23.05 -4.70 -1.76
C GLU A 492 -23.79 -3.35 -1.73
N LYS A 493 -23.12 -2.28 -1.29
CA LYS A 493 -23.65 -0.90 -1.35
C LYS A 493 -23.87 -0.46 -2.81
N VAL A 494 -22.90 -0.79 -3.70
CA VAL A 494 -22.99 -0.50 -5.14
C VAL A 494 -24.16 -1.23 -5.79
N LYS A 495 -24.41 -2.51 -5.47
CA LYS A 495 -25.54 -3.31 -5.96
C LYS A 495 -26.88 -2.79 -5.42
N GLY A 496 -26.92 -2.32 -4.18
CA GLY A 496 -28.13 -1.83 -3.54
C GLY A 496 -28.63 -0.50 -4.10
N GLY A 497 -27.82 0.24 -4.86
CA GLY A 497 -28.16 1.54 -5.40
C GLY A 497 -28.49 2.57 -4.28
N GLU A 498 -27.86 2.40 -3.11
CA GLU A 498 -28.08 3.30 -1.99
C GLU A 498 -27.72 4.73 -2.38
N THR A 499 -28.68 5.62 -2.25
CA THR A 499 -28.46 7.06 -2.47
C THR A 499 -27.65 7.62 -1.31
N ALA A 500 -26.79 8.60 -1.63
CA ALA A 500 -25.98 9.31 -0.64
C ALA A 500 -26.76 9.64 0.63
N SER A 501 -26.17 9.33 1.78
CA SER A 501 -26.68 9.87 3.04
C SER A 501 -26.48 11.38 3.03
N ASP A 502 -27.54 12.16 3.26
CA ASP A 502 -27.52 13.63 3.33
C ASP A 502 -26.73 14.17 4.57
N ASP A 503 -26.00 13.32 5.29
CA ASP A 503 -25.23 13.75 6.45
C ASP A 503 -23.97 14.49 5.99
N GLU A 504 -24.01 15.82 6.03
CA GLU A 504 -22.97 16.73 5.47
C GLU A 504 -21.58 16.53 6.08
N THR A 505 -21.47 15.84 7.24
CA THR A 505 -20.22 15.73 8.02
C THR A 505 -19.95 14.31 8.54
N ALA A 506 -20.42 13.28 7.85
CA ALA A 506 -20.11 11.89 8.21
C ALA A 506 -18.64 11.54 7.95
N SER A 507 -18.10 10.62 8.75
CA SER A 507 -16.78 10.00 8.49
C SER A 507 -16.76 9.38 7.09
N ILE A 508 -15.58 9.42 6.43
CA ILE A 508 -15.39 8.76 5.14
C ILE A 508 -15.74 7.26 5.17
N HIS A 509 -15.71 6.63 6.34
CA HIS A 509 -16.09 5.21 6.53
C HIS A 509 -17.58 4.95 6.36
N ASP A 510 -18.42 5.96 6.61
CA ASP A 510 -19.88 5.84 6.61
C ASP A 510 -20.54 6.43 5.36
N ARG A 511 -19.76 7.12 4.53
CA ARG A 511 -20.29 7.88 3.40
C ARG A 511 -20.44 7.01 2.15
N VAL A 512 -21.60 7.13 1.46
CA VAL A 512 -21.87 6.50 0.16
C VAL A 512 -22.03 7.59 -0.88
N VAL A 513 -21.07 7.74 -1.77
CA VAL A 513 -21.12 8.69 -2.90
C VAL A 513 -20.71 7.96 -4.16
N PHE A 514 -21.44 8.17 -5.26
CA PHE A 514 -21.11 7.65 -6.58
C PHE A 514 -20.57 8.78 -7.44
N LYS A 515 -19.33 8.67 -7.93
CA LYS A 515 -18.73 9.62 -8.85
C LYS A 515 -19.30 9.52 -10.27
N GLN A 516 -19.88 8.36 -10.60
CA GLN A 516 -20.45 8.09 -11.92
C GLN A 516 -21.61 7.09 -11.81
N GLU A 517 -22.56 7.18 -12.74
CA GLU A 517 -23.71 6.28 -12.82
C GLU A 517 -23.34 4.94 -13.47
N GLY A 518 -24.07 3.88 -13.15
CA GLY A 518 -23.97 2.58 -13.80
C GLY A 518 -22.83 1.69 -13.31
N LEU A 519 -22.21 2.00 -12.19
CA LEU A 519 -21.14 1.18 -11.59
C LEU A 519 -21.61 -0.24 -11.27
N GLU A 520 -22.88 -0.44 -10.93
CA GLU A 520 -23.47 -1.75 -10.65
C GLU A 520 -23.39 -2.70 -11.86
N LYS A 521 -23.37 -2.16 -13.09
CA LYS A 521 -23.24 -2.94 -14.34
C LYS A 521 -21.79 -3.27 -14.67
N LYS A 522 -20.84 -2.60 -14.01
CA LYS A 522 -19.41 -2.79 -14.19
C LYS A 522 -18.82 -3.77 -13.17
N LEU A 523 -19.62 -4.26 -12.22
CA LEU A 523 -19.19 -5.27 -11.27
C LEU A 523 -18.95 -6.60 -11.99
N GLN A 524 -17.68 -6.93 -12.17
CA GLN A 524 -17.22 -8.16 -12.78
C GLN A 524 -16.01 -8.68 -11.98
N TYR A 525 -15.87 -10.01 -11.85
CA TYR A 525 -14.85 -10.63 -11.04
C TYR A 525 -14.03 -11.62 -11.86
N ASP A 526 -12.71 -11.59 -11.67
CA ASP A 526 -11.80 -12.47 -12.38
C ASP A 526 -11.69 -13.82 -11.68
N THR A 527 -11.68 -14.90 -12.43
CA THR A 527 -11.48 -16.27 -11.94
C THR A 527 -10.01 -16.67 -11.88
N ALA A 528 -9.14 -15.94 -12.58
CA ALA A 528 -7.70 -16.15 -12.63
C ALA A 528 -6.94 -14.83 -12.47
N ARG A 529 -5.65 -14.90 -12.21
CA ARG A 529 -4.78 -13.72 -12.12
C ARG A 529 -4.60 -13.04 -13.48
N ARG A 530 -4.51 -11.70 -13.47
CA ARG A 530 -4.20 -10.90 -14.66
C ARG A 530 -2.69 -10.73 -14.80
N VAL A 531 -2.05 -11.80 -15.28
CA VAL A 531 -0.61 -11.88 -15.58
C VAL A 531 -0.41 -12.16 -17.06
N SER A 532 0.81 -12.34 -17.55
CA SER A 532 1.05 -12.58 -18.98
C SER A 532 1.42 -14.03 -19.29
N LEU A 533 1.29 -14.40 -20.56
CA LEU A 533 1.59 -15.74 -21.09
C LEU A 533 0.61 -16.81 -20.57
N ILE A 534 -0.69 -16.47 -20.49
CA ILE A 534 -1.76 -17.40 -20.10
C ILE A 534 -2.32 -18.08 -21.34
N ASP A 535 -2.29 -19.41 -21.34
CA ASP A 535 -2.71 -20.22 -22.49
C ASP A 535 -4.19 -20.61 -22.37
N HIS A 536 -5.01 -20.21 -23.33
CA HIS A 536 -6.46 -20.48 -23.37
C HIS A 536 -6.86 -21.29 -24.59
N PHE A 537 -7.89 -22.12 -24.43
CA PHE A 537 -8.61 -22.76 -25.51
C PHE A 537 -10.08 -22.37 -25.45
N HIS A 538 -10.59 -21.90 -26.55
CA HIS A 538 -11.96 -21.38 -26.67
C HIS A 538 -12.85 -22.22 -27.58
N ASP A 539 -14.14 -21.96 -27.54
CA ASP A 539 -15.05 -22.42 -28.59
C ASP A 539 -14.63 -21.81 -29.93
N ASN A 540 -14.76 -22.56 -31.02
CA ASN A 540 -14.29 -22.08 -32.35
C ASN A 540 -15.05 -20.87 -32.89
N ASP A 541 -16.23 -20.60 -32.36
CA ASP A 541 -17.14 -19.51 -32.72
C ASP A 541 -17.28 -18.44 -31.65
N VAL A 542 -16.38 -18.43 -30.65
CA VAL A 542 -16.38 -17.42 -29.59
C VAL A 542 -16.09 -16.03 -30.20
N GLU A 543 -16.84 -15.03 -29.74
CA GLU A 543 -16.69 -13.63 -30.14
C GLU A 543 -16.01 -12.81 -28.99
N LEU A 544 -15.42 -11.67 -29.33
CA LEU A 544 -14.74 -10.79 -28.39
C LEU A 544 -15.62 -10.39 -27.20
N ASP A 545 -16.90 -10.08 -27.45
CA ASP A 545 -17.84 -9.68 -26.40
C ASP A 545 -18.02 -10.75 -25.30
N GLN A 546 -17.95 -12.04 -25.69
CA GLN A 546 -18.01 -13.15 -24.72
C GLN A 546 -16.72 -13.29 -23.90
N ILE A 547 -15.58 -12.93 -24.48
CA ILE A 547 -14.29 -12.86 -23.75
C ILE A 547 -14.31 -11.69 -22.75
N VAL A 548 -14.74 -10.51 -23.21
CA VAL A 548 -14.82 -9.28 -22.39
C VAL A 548 -15.81 -9.44 -21.23
N SER A 549 -16.98 -10.05 -21.48
CA SER A 549 -17.98 -10.31 -20.43
C SER A 549 -17.59 -11.45 -19.47
N GLY A 550 -16.60 -12.28 -19.82
CA GLY A 550 -16.22 -13.46 -19.06
C GLY A 550 -17.20 -14.63 -19.21
N GLU A 551 -18.07 -14.60 -20.22
CA GLU A 551 -19.03 -15.68 -20.54
C GLU A 551 -18.38 -16.82 -21.33
N SER A 552 -17.20 -16.59 -21.93
CA SER A 552 -16.44 -17.62 -22.63
C SER A 552 -15.99 -18.71 -21.68
N LEU A 553 -16.20 -19.95 -22.08
CA LEU A 553 -15.76 -21.11 -21.30
C LEU A 553 -14.33 -21.51 -21.68
N GLU A 554 -13.49 -21.71 -20.68
CA GLU A 554 -12.17 -22.33 -20.86
C GLU A 554 -12.34 -23.79 -21.27
N ARG A 555 -11.75 -24.18 -22.39
CA ARG A 555 -11.83 -25.55 -22.96
C ARG A 555 -10.54 -26.35 -22.79
N GLY A 556 -9.51 -25.73 -22.20
CA GLY A 556 -8.23 -26.34 -21.88
C GLY A 556 -7.95 -26.39 -20.38
N ASP A 557 -6.90 -27.12 -20.00
CA ASP A 557 -6.38 -27.18 -18.64
C ASP A 557 -4.97 -26.59 -18.51
N PHE A 558 -4.56 -25.77 -19.50
CA PHE A 558 -3.20 -25.23 -19.62
C PHE A 558 -3.03 -23.89 -18.88
N ALA A 559 -4.08 -23.11 -18.71
CA ALA A 559 -4.02 -21.77 -18.11
C ALA A 559 -3.41 -21.73 -16.70
N SER A 560 -3.66 -22.75 -15.86
CA SER A 560 -3.17 -22.84 -14.48
C SER A 560 -2.42 -24.12 -14.15
N GLY A 561 -2.19 -24.99 -15.14
CA GLY A 561 -1.55 -26.29 -14.94
C GLY A 561 -0.05 -26.17 -14.63
N ASN A 562 0.51 -27.17 -13.94
CA ASN A 562 1.96 -27.22 -13.69
C ASN A 562 2.73 -27.63 -14.96
N TYR A 563 3.75 -26.91 -15.30
CA TYR A 563 4.70 -27.19 -16.41
C TYR A 563 6.03 -27.68 -15.86
N ASP A 564 6.62 -28.68 -16.49
CA ASP A 564 8.00 -29.08 -16.26
C ASP A 564 8.93 -28.06 -16.92
N ALA A 565 9.88 -27.51 -16.18
CA ALA A 565 10.76 -26.45 -16.65
C ALA A 565 12.23 -26.91 -16.77
N VAL A 566 12.87 -26.55 -17.87
CA VAL A 566 14.30 -26.76 -18.11
C VAL A 566 14.95 -25.45 -18.52
N ILE A 567 16.04 -25.07 -17.83
CA ILE A 567 16.77 -23.86 -18.14
C ILE A 567 17.97 -24.18 -19.02
N ARG A 568 18.09 -23.48 -20.13
CA ARG A 568 19.22 -23.52 -21.04
C ARG A 568 20.01 -22.22 -20.93
N ARG A 569 21.31 -22.32 -20.73
CA ARG A 569 22.24 -21.17 -20.62
C ARG A 569 23.35 -21.24 -21.65
N LYS A 570 23.56 -20.11 -22.28
CA LYS A 570 24.75 -19.79 -23.06
C LYS A 570 25.35 -18.48 -22.54
N GLU A 571 26.50 -18.09 -23.00
CA GLU A 571 27.20 -16.86 -22.59
C GLU A 571 26.37 -15.61 -22.88
N ASP A 572 25.69 -15.56 -24.01
CA ASP A 572 24.92 -14.42 -24.54
C ASP A 572 23.41 -14.63 -24.52
N ARG A 573 22.93 -15.78 -24.05
CA ARG A 573 21.51 -16.15 -24.17
C ARG A 573 21.07 -17.10 -23.05
N VAL A 574 19.88 -16.85 -22.47
CA VAL A 574 19.20 -17.76 -21.55
C VAL A 574 17.80 -18.09 -22.07
N GLN A 575 17.33 -19.28 -21.76
CA GLN A 575 15.99 -19.75 -22.11
C GLN A 575 15.42 -20.61 -20.98
N VAL A 576 14.17 -20.39 -20.61
CA VAL A 576 13.38 -21.40 -19.90
C VAL A 576 12.46 -22.10 -20.90
N LEU A 577 12.57 -23.42 -20.99
CA LEU A 577 11.68 -24.27 -21.77
C LEU A 577 10.72 -24.97 -20.81
N MET A 578 9.43 -24.76 -21.01
CA MET A 578 8.37 -25.27 -20.17
C MET A 578 7.46 -26.21 -20.97
N SER A 579 7.19 -27.40 -20.48
CA SER A 579 6.34 -28.36 -21.17
C SER A 579 5.29 -28.97 -20.25
N ARG A 580 4.08 -29.21 -20.76
CA ARG A 580 2.96 -29.81 -20.08
C ARG A 580 2.18 -30.72 -21.01
N GLU A 581 1.88 -31.94 -20.55
CA GLU A 581 0.85 -32.79 -21.12
C GLU A 581 -0.49 -32.42 -20.45
N GLY A 582 -1.50 -32.13 -21.23
CA GLY A 582 -2.82 -31.67 -20.77
C GLY A 582 -3.91 -32.01 -21.78
N ASN A 583 -5.06 -31.38 -21.64
CA ASN A 583 -6.21 -31.59 -22.51
C ASN A 583 -6.83 -30.29 -22.95
N ALA A 584 -7.30 -30.26 -24.20
CA ALA A 584 -8.24 -29.25 -24.68
C ALA A 584 -9.38 -29.97 -25.39
N TRP A 585 -10.62 -29.62 -25.07
CA TRP A 585 -11.82 -30.30 -25.58
C TRP A 585 -11.83 -31.83 -25.32
N GLY A 586 -11.15 -32.27 -24.26
CA GLY A 586 -10.99 -33.70 -23.96
C GLY A 586 -9.99 -34.41 -24.88
N VAL A 587 -9.30 -33.71 -25.77
CA VAL A 587 -8.24 -34.22 -26.61
C VAL A 587 -6.89 -34.06 -25.88
N PRO A 588 -6.18 -35.18 -25.60
CA PRO A 588 -4.82 -35.11 -25.04
C PRO A 588 -3.86 -34.41 -26.00
N MET A 589 -3.12 -33.43 -25.50
CA MET A 589 -2.09 -32.74 -26.27
C MET A 589 -0.95 -32.29 -25.35
N LYS A 590 0.17 -31.91 -25.94
CA LYS A 590 1.29 -31.37 -25.22
C LYS A 590 1.61 -29.96 -25.72
N ILE A 591 1.71 -29.02 -24.80
CA ILE A 591 2.25 -27.67 -25.06
C ILE A 591 3.66 -27.60 -24.53
N THR A 592 4.57 -27.15 -25.39
CA THR A 592 5.92 -26.73 -25.02
C THR A 592 6.07 -25.27 -25.38
N LYS A 593 6.38 -24.42 -24.38
CA LYS A 593 6.69 -23.00 -24.60
C LYS A 593 8.06 -22.65 -24.07
N GLY A 594 8.79 -21.86 -24.85
CA GLY A 594 10.14 -21.38 -24.50
C GLY A 594 10.14 -19.86 -24.38
N VAL A 595 10.64 -19.34 -23.27
CA VAL A 595 10.88 -17.90 -23.10
C VAL A 595 12.37 -17.66 -23.12
N THR A 596 12.82 -16.80 -24.03
CA THR A 596 14.24 -16.57 -24.32
C THR A 596 14.59 -15.10 -24.17
N LEU A 597 15.74 -14.83 -23.55
CA LEU A 597 16.33 -13.51 -23.39
C LEU A 597 17.80 -13.53 -23.78
N GLU A 598 18.23 -12.51 -24.52
CA GLU A 598 19.62 -12.33 -24.98
C GLU A 598 20.26 -11.12 -24.28
N SER A 599 21.58 -11.16 -24.13
CA SER A 599 22.39 -10.05 -23.60
C SER A 599 22.21 -8.79 -24.45
N GLY A 600 21.97 -7.63 -23.85
CA GLY A 600 21.80 -6.35 -24.55
C GLY A 600 20.48 -6.21 -25.33
N SER A 601 19.60 -7.20 -25.26
CA SER A 601 18.33 -7.20 -26.01
C SER A 601 17.18 -6.59 -25.23
N ASP A 602 16.39 -5.78 -25.91
CA ASP A 602 15.10 -5.24 -25.45
C ASP A 602 13.91 -6.15 -25.81
N THR A 603 14.18 -7.37 -26.28
CA THR A 603 13.19 -8.28 -26.83
C THR A 603 13.09 -9.57 -26.04
N LEU A 604 11.87 -9.92 -25.65
CA LEU A 604 11.52 -11.23 -25.10
C LEU A 604 10.96 -12.11 -26.22
N GLU A 605 11.67 -13.20 -26.56
CA GLU A 605 11.21 -14.15 -27.58
C GLU A 605 10.46 -15.32 -26.93
N ILE A 606 9.23 -15.57 -27.38
CA ILE A 606 8.36 -16.63 -26.91
C ILE A 606 8.07 -17.58 -28.07
N SER A 607 8.35 -18.87 -27.89
CA SER A 607 8.12 -19.89 -28.91
C SER A 607 7.18 -20.97 -28.39
N TYR A 608 6.19 -21.35 -29.18
CA TYR A 608 5.24 -22.41 -28.88
C TYR A 608 5.41 -23.59 -29.82
N LEU A 609 5.27 -24.78 -29.27
CA LEU A 609 5.04 -26.05 -29.97
C LEU A 609 3.85 -26.77 -29.33
N VAL A 610 2.81 -26.99 -30.11
CA VAL A 610 1.64 -27.82 -29.71
C VAL A 610 1.76 -29.15 -30.45
N GLU A 611 1.72 -30.26 -29.72
CA GLU A 611 1.88 -31.63 -30.21
C GLU A 611 0.63 -32.46 -29.87
N GLY A 612 0.36 -33.50 -30.66
CA GLY A 612 -0.75 -34.42 -30.42
C GLY A 612 -2.07 -33.96 -31.04
N LEU A 613 -2.04 -33.01 -31.97
CA LEU A 613 -3.24 -32.55 -32.67
C LEU A 613 -3.74 -33.62 -33.63
N PRO A 614 -5.03 -34.06 -33.54
CA PRO A 614 -5.60 -35.03 -34.45
C PRO A 614 -5.66 -34.48 -35.90
N PRO A 615 -5.50 -35.32 -36.94
CA PRO A 615 -5.68 -34.92 -38.32
C PRO A 615 -7.04 -34.23 -38.55
N GLU A 616 -7.06 -33.19 -39.38
CA GLU A 616 -8.27 -32.42 -39.74
C GLU A 616 -8.98 -31.73 -38.55
N SER A 617 -8.34 -31.69 -37.36
CA SER A 617 -8.89 -30.94 -36.23
C SER A 617 -8.58 -29.45 -36.32
N THR A 618 -9.42 -28.64 -35.73
CA THR A 618 -9.19 -27.20 -35.55
C THR A 618 -9.51 -26.83 -34.11
N PHE A 619 -8.59 -26.16 -33.45
CA PHE A 619 -8.78 -25.65 -32.10
C PHE A 619 -8.55 -24.15 -32.08
N HIS A 620 -9.36 -23.42 -31.33
CA HIS A 620 -9.16 -22.00 -31.10
C HIS A 620 -8.25 -21.81 -29.88
N PHE A 621 -7.01 -21.44 -30.13
CA PHE A 621 -5.97 -21.22 -29.14
C PHE A 621 -5.60 -19.75 -29.02
N SER A 622 -5.37 -19.27 -27.82
CA SER A 622 -4.87 -17.91 -27.57
C SER A 622 -3.85 -17.89 -26.44
N THR A 623 -3.08 -16.82 -26.36
CA THR A 623 -2.26 -16.50 -25.21
C THR A 623 -2.52 -15.07 -24.76
N GLU A 624 -2.84 -14.88 -23.47
CA GLU A 624 -3.19 -13.58 -22.90
C GLU A 624 -1.94 -12.86 -22.40
N PHE A 625 -1.80 -11.58 -22.75
CA PHE A 625 -0.83 -10.64 -22.19
C PHE A 625 -1.56 -9.47 -21.54
N ASN A 626 -1.05 -9.05 -20.40
CA ASN A 626 -1.56 -7.92 -19.63
C ASN A 626 -0.49 -6.83 -19.53
N PHE A 627 -0.89 -5.57 -19.65
CA PHE A 627 0.00 -4.41 -19.54
C PHE A 627 -0.61 -3.36 -18.61
N ALA A 628 0.06 -3.15 -17.47
CA ALA A 628 -0.40 -2.26 -16.41
C ALA A 628 0.13 -0.83 -16.57
N GLY A 629 -0.52 0.10 -15.85
CA GLY A 629 -0.02 1.45 -15.64
C GLY A 629 -0.31 2.44 -16.75
N MET A 630 -1.03 2.02 -17.79
CA MET A 630 -1.33 2.86 -18.95
C MET A 630 -2.82 3.26 -18.94
N PRO A 631 -3.18 4.54 -18.65
CA PRO A 631 -4.57 4.98 -18.71
C PRO A 631 -5.23 4.71 -20.08
N SER A 632 -6.48 4.26 -20.05
CA SER A 632 -7.14 3.76 -21.26
C SER A 632 -7.52 4.83 -22.29
N ASN A 633 -7.90 6.03 -21.85
CA ASN A 633 -8.51 7.06 -22.70
C ASN A 633 -7.75 8.39 -22.66
N ALA A 634 -6.42 8.37 -22.52
CA ALA A 634 -5.61 9.58 -22.52
C ALA A 634 -4.85 9.75 -23.84
N ASP A 635 -4.63 11.00 -24.23
CA ASP A 635 -3.84 11.34 -25.40
C ASP A 635 -2.42 10.76 -25.33
N GLY A 636 -1.89 10.35 -26.48
CA GLY A 636 -0.55 9.73 -26.55
C GLY A 636 -0.50 8.28 -26.09
N ARG A 637 -1.66 7.63 -25.83
CA ARG A 637 -1.79 6.23 -25.45
C ARG A 637 -2.72 5.50 -26.40
N PHE A 638 -2.16 4.67 -27.28
CA PHE A 638 -2.93 4.07 -28.35
C PHE A 638 -2.34 2.75 -28.86
N PHE A 639 -3.20 1.95 -29.51
CA PHE A 639 -2.81 0.80 -30.31
C PHE A 639 -2.39 1.23 -31.72
N TYR A 640 -1.48 0.48 -32.33
CA TYR A 640 -1.02 0.77 -33.69
C TYR A 640 -0.61 -0.47 -34.46
N THR A 641 -0.56 -0.32 -35.80
CA THR A 641 0.12 -1.22 -36.72
C THR A 641 0.93 -0.40 -37.73
N ASP A 642 2.00 -0.97 -38.27
CA ASP A 642 2.88 -0.28 -39.22
C ASP A 642 2.14 0.20 -40.49
N ASP A 643 1.13 -0.56 -40.93
CA ASP A 643 0.38 -0.31 -42.16
C ASP A 643 -0.85 0.60 -41.96
N ARG A 644 -1.46 0.61 -40.78
CA ARG A 644 -2.70 1.36 -40.50
C ARG A 644 -2.50 2.55 -39.56
N GLY A 645 -1.32 2.65 -38.92
CA GLY A 645 -1.03 3.70 -37.92
C GLY A 645 -1.83 3.52 -36.64
N ASN A 646 -2.31 4.62 -36.05
CA ASN A 646 -3.11 4.62 -34.81
C ASN A 646 -4.48 3.96 -35.02
N LEU A 647 -4.80 2.98 -34.19
CA LEU A 647 -6.04 2.18 -34.24
C LEU A 647 -7.07 2.58 -33.16
N GLY A 648 -6.74 3.53 -32.29
CA GLY A 648 -7.59 3.96 -31.18
C GLY A 648 -6.87 3.89 -29.83
N HIS A 649 -7.55 4.40 -28.82
CA HIS A 649 -7.02 4.43 -27.44
C HIS A 649 -6.88 3.02 -26.83
N LEU A 650 -6.07 2.90 -25.77
CA LEU A 650 -5.86 1.62 -25.07
C LEU A 650 -7.13 1.07 -24.39
N GLY A 651 -8.19 1.86 -24.29
CA GLY A 651 -9.52 1.44 -23.83
C GLY A 651 -10.42 0.82 -24.89
N GLU A 652 -9.97 0.73 -26.15
CA GLU A 652 -10.79 0.19 -27.23
C GLU A 652 -10.82 -1.35 -27.22
N ASN A 653 -12.01 -1.89 -27.44
CA ASN A 653 -12.20 -3.31 -27.74
C ASN A 653 -11.95 -3.55 -29.23
N LEU A 654 -10.79 -4.11 -29.57
CA LEU A 654 -10.42 -4.38 -30.96
C LEU A 654 -10.47 -5.89 -31.26
N ASP A 655 -11.03 -6.24 -32.40
CA ASP A 655 -10.96 -7.57 -32.99
C ASP A 655 -10.27 -7.45 -34.35
N LEU A 656 -8.99 -7.83 -34.41
CA LEU A 656 -8.10 -7.62 -35.56
C LEU A 656 -7.68 -8.96 -36.11
N HIS A 657 -7.60 -9.07 -37.45
CA HIS A 657 -7.32 -10.33 -38.12
C HIS A 657 -6.06 -10.25 -39.01
N GLU A 658 -5.37 -11.39 -39.11
CA GLU A 658 -4.27 -11.65 -40.02
C GLU A 658 -3.11 -10.62 -40.00
N LEU A 659 -2.74 -10.13 -38.81
CA LEU A 659 -1.61 -9.24 -38.64
C LEU A 659 -0.30 -10.00 -38.43
N GLN A 660 0.83 -9.42 -38.84
CA GLN A 660 2.18 -9.87 -38.48
C GLN A 660 2.83 -8.98 -37.44
N GLY A 661 2.37 -7.72 -37.32
CA GLY A 661 2.85 -6.75 -36.34
C GLY A 661 1.67 -6.02 -35.70
N PHE A 662 1.77 -5.81 -34.41
CA PHE A 662 0.81 -5.06 -33.60
C PHE A 662 1.54 -4.41 -32.45
N GLY A 663 1.16 -3.20 -32.04
CA GLY A 663 1.82 -2.51 -30.94
C GLY A 663 0.87 -1.68 -30.10
N LEU A 664 1.36 -1.31 -28.92
CA LEU A 664 0.76 -0.34 -28.03
C LEU A 664 1.86 0.60 -27.49
N THR A 665 1.50 1.87 -27.35
CA THR A 665 2.42 2.89 -26.89
C THR A 665 1.82 3.74 -25.78
N ASP A 666 2.65 4.15 -24.84
CA ASP A 666 2.37 5.19 -23.85
C ASP A 666 3.47 6.26 -23.94
N GLN A 667 3.18 7.34 -24.64
CA GLN A 667 4.13 8.44 -24.85
C GLN A 667 4.42 9.21 -23.56
N TRP A 668 3.51 9.18 -22.60
CA TRP A 668 3.71 9.84 -21.32
C TRP A 668 4.68 9.07 -20.40
N GLN A 669 4.57 7.74 -20.37
CA GLN A 669 5.52 6.89 -19.65
C GLN A 669 6.79 6.60 -20.47
N GLY A 670 6.81 6.97 -21.74
CA GLY A 670 7.93 6.70 -22.62
C GLY A 670 8.10 5.23 -22.99
N ILE A 671 7.00 4.47 -23.06
CA ILE A 671 7.00 3.01 -23.28
C ILE A 671 6.33 2.67 -24.61
N ASP A 672 7.00 1.81 -25.39
CA ASP A 672 6.45 1.21 -26.59
C ASP A 672 6.62 -0.29 -26.56
N ILE A 673 5.58 -1.06 -26.91
CA ILE A 673 5.58 -2.51 -26.92
C ILE A 673 5.07 -2.99 -28.28
N GLY A 674 5.96 -3.66 -29.02
CA GLY A 674 5.66 -4.24 -30.34
C GLY A 674 5.59 -5.75 -30.30
N PHE A 675 4.57 -6.32 -30.92
CA PHE A 675 4.41 -7.74 -31.21
C PHE A 675 4.85 -8.00 -32.64
N ASP A 676 5.87 -8.84 -32.86
CA ASP A 676 6.29 -9.34 -34.15
C ASP A 676 6.02 -10.85 -34.21
N MET A 677 5.19 -11.25 -35.15
CA MET A 677 4.64 -12.59 -35.28
C MET A 677 5.19 -13.28 -36.53
N ASN A 678 5.73 -14.49 -36.37
CA ASN A 678 6.25 -15.25 -37.52
C ASN A 678 5.17 -15.85 -38.43
N ARG A 679 3.88 -15.58 -38.12
CA ARG A 679 2.73 -16.01 -38.93
C ARG A 679 1.55 -15.04 -38.74
N PRO A 680 0.57 -15.02 -39.68
CA PRO A 680 -0.65 -14.26 -39.52
C PRO A 680 -1.36 -14.58 -38.20
N THR A 681 -1.71 -13.55 -37.44
CA THR A 681 -2.25 -13.63 -36.09
C THR A 681 -3.44 -12.71 -35.97
N SER A 682 -4.49 -13.19 -35.29
CA SER A 682 -5.60 -12.33 -34.87
C SER A 682 -5.35 -11.82 -33.47
N PHE A 683 -5.85 -10.62 -33.12
CA PHE A 683 -5.66 -9.99 -31.83
C PHE A 683 -6.98 -9.50 -31.26
N TRP A 684 -7.24 -9.82 -30.02
CA TRP A 684 -8.24 -9.16 -29.19
C TRP A 684 -7.59 -8.19 -28.25
N THR A 685 -8.20 -7.02 -28.06
CA THR A 685 -7.78 -6.06 -27.02
C THR A 685 -9.00 -5.56 -26.24
N PHE A 686 -8.83 -5.35 -24.95
CA PHE A 686 -9.84 -4.74 -24.08
C PHE A 686 -9.23 -4.29 -22.75
N PRO A 687 -9.82 -3.27 -22.09
CA PRO A 687 -9.35 -2.81 -20.78
C PRO A 687 -9.89 -3.68 -19.64
N ILE A 688 -9.16 -3.74 -18.57
CA ILE A 688 -9.62 -4.25 -17.27
C ILE A 688 -9.81 -3.07 -16.32
N GLU A 689 -11.02 -2.96 -15.79
CA GLU A 689 -11.43 -1.88 -14.92
C GLU A 689 -12.03 -2.45 -13.62
N THR A 690 -11.74 -1.83 -12.47
CA THR A 690 -12.29 -2.21 -11.18
C THR A 690 -13.22 -1.13 -10.65
N VAL A 691 -14.35 -1.55 -10.07
CA VAL A 691 -15.17 -0.65 -9.25
C VAL A 691 -14.49 -0.55 -7.89
N SER A 692 -13.96 0.62 -7.56
CA SER A 692 -13.19 0.85 -6.33
C SER A 692 -13.81 1.97 -5.51
N GLN A 693 -13.59 1.93 -4.20
CA GLN A 693 -13.91 3.03 -3.31
C GLN A 693 -12.65 3.90 -3.14
N SER A 694 -12.82 5.21 -3.26
CA SER A 694 -11.82 6.23 -2.92
C SER A 694 -12.39 7.16 -1.83
N GLU A 695 -11.58 8.09 -1.33
CA GLU A 695 -12.03 9.09 -0.36
C GLU A 695 -13.24 9.89 -0.86
N ALA A 696 -13.28 10.17 -2.17
CA ALA A 696 -14.35 10.94 -2.79
C ALA A 696 -15.56 10.09 -3.23
N GLY A 697 -15.54 8.75 -3.06
CA GLY A 697 -16.64 7.85 -3.38
C GLY A 697 -16.28 6.70 -4.32
N PHE A 698 -17.32 6.04 -4.86
CA PHE A 698 -17.16 4.90 -5.76
C PHE A 698 -16.86 5.36 -7.19
N GLU A 699 -15.87 4.73 -7.81
CA GLU A 699 -15.42 5.04 -9.16
C GLU A 699 -14.92 3.81 -9.92
N LEU A 700 -14.81 3.94 -11.23
CA LEU A 700 -14.23 2.94 -12.11
C LEU A 700 -12.75 3.28 -12.31
N VAL A 701 -11.86 2.35 -11.91
CA VAL A 701 -10.41 2.52 -12.02
C VAL A 701 -9.85 1.56 -13.06
N HIS A 702 -9.19 2.10 -14.07
CA HIS A 702 -8.48 1.31 -15.07
C HIS A 702 -7.25 0.63 -14.46
N GLN A 703 -7.14 -0.69 -14.64
CA GLN A 703 -6.06 -1.48 -14.06
C GLN A 703 -4.98 -1.88 -15.06
N ASN A 704 -5.39 -2.36 -16.22
CA ASN A 704 -4.49 -2.84 -17.26
C ASN A 704 -5.23 -3.01 -18.59
N VAL A 705 -4.43 -3.18 -19.63
CA VAL A 705 -4.88 -3.50 -20.98
C VAL A 705 -4.53 -4.95 -21.27
N ILE A 706 -5.48 -5.69 -21.85
CA ILE A 706 -5.24 -7.02 -22.39
C ILE A 706 -4.91 -6.90 -23.88
N VAL A 707 -3.90 -7.65 -24.30
CA VAL A 707 -3.61 -7.98 -25.69
C VAL A 707 -3.54 -9.50 -25.78
N GLN A 708 -4.45 -10.08 -26.56
CA GLN A 708 -4.62 -11.52 -26.65
C GLN A 708 -4.51 -11.99 -28.10
N PRO A 709 -3.29 -12.34 -28.58
CA PRO A 709 -3.10 -12.99 -29.86
C PRO A 709 -3.78 -14.36 -29.86
N HIS A 710 -4.49 -14.69 -30.93
CA HIS A 710 -5.24 -15.94 -31.05
C HIS A 710 -5.21 -16.52 -32.48
N TRP A 711 -5.39 -17.86 -32.57
CA TRP A 711 -5.30 -18.63 -33.80
C TRP A 711 -6.30 -19.78 -33.82
N TRP A 712 -6.82 -20.10 -34.98
CA TRP A 712 -7.44 -21.39 -35.25
C TRP A 712 -6.34 -22.37 -35.68
N ILE A 713 -5.80 -23.12 -34.70
CA ILE A 713 -4.66 -24.01 -34.92
C ILE A 713 -5.10 -25.31 -35.62
N GLN A 714 -4.36 -25.69 -36.66
CA GLN A 714 -4.53 -26.91 -37.41
C GLN A 714 -3.19 -27.66 -37.44
N PRO A 715 -3.22 -29.03 -37.35
CA PRO A 715 -1.99 -29.80 -37.43
C PRO A 715 -1.34 -29.74 -38.81
N ASN A 716 -0.03 -29.79 -38.82
CA ASN A 716 0.75 -30.19 -39.97
C ASN A 716 0.79 -31.72 -40.09
N ASP A 717 1.50 -32.28 -41.10
CA ASP A 717 1.66 -33.72 -41.32
C ASP A 717 2.21 -34.51 -40.10
N ALA A 718 2.89 -33.83 -39.20
CA ALA A 718 3.43 -34.41 -37.96
C ALA A 718 2.48 -34.31 -36.78
N GLY A 719 1.27 -33.78 -36.93
CA GLY A 719 0.32 -33.53 -35.84
C GLY A 719 0.74 -32.40 -34.91
N THR A 720 1.51 -31.43 -35.42
CA THR A 720 2.05 -30.32 -34.62
C THR A 720 1.68 -28.94 -35.17
N TRP A 721 1.73 -27.94 -34.30
CA TRP A 721 1.59 -26.54 -34.66
C TRP A 721 2.63 -25.70 -33.89
N THR A 722 3.12 -24.60 -34.48
CA THR A 722 4.14 -23.73 -33.88
C THR A 722 3.87 -22.27 -34.15
N VAL A 723 4.25 -21.39 -33.21
CA VAL A 723 4.33 -19.95 -33.40
C VAL A 723 5.50 -19.37 -32.61
N THR A 724 6.08 -18.31 -33.12
CA THR A 724 7.06 -17.48 -32.42
C THR A 724 6.54 -16.06 -32.32
N ILE A 725 6.55 -15.52 -31.13
CA ILE A 725 6.17 -14.16 -30.76
C ILE A 725 7.43 -13.44 -30.28
N LYS A 726 7.77 -12.32 -30.87
CA LYS A 726 8.80 -11.44 -30.34
C LYS A 726 8.13 -10.20 -29.78
N LEU A 727 8.33 -10.01 -28.49
CA LEU A 727 7.85 -8.85 -27.78
C LEU A 727 9.00 -7.88 -27.58
N LYS A 728 9.03 -6.87 -28.44
CA LYS A 728 10.02 -5.81 -28.37
C LYS A 728 9.52 -4.69 -27.49
N THR A 729 10.32 -4.26 -26.53
CA THR A 729 10.04 -3.12 -25.67
C THR A 729 11.03 -2.00 -26.01
N ALA A 730 10.54 -0.79 -26.23
CA ALA A 730 11.39 0.36 -26.48
C ALA A 730 11.07 1.49 -25.52
N THR A 731 12.11 2.21 -25.12
CA THR A 731 11.93 3.49 -24.44
C THR A 731 11.88 4.57 -25.51
N ILE A 732 10.78 5.32 -25.57
CA ILE A 732 10.60 6.45 -26.45
C ILE A 732 10.88 7.75 -25.71
N SER A 733 11.46 8.76 -26.39
CA SER A 733 11.63 10.07 -25.78
C SER A 733 10.28 10.71 -25.50
N ASN A 734 10.08 11.22 -24.29
CA ASN A 734 8.90 11.99 -23.92
C ASN A 734 8.90 13.32 -24.72
N GLU A 735 8.24 13.34 -25.87
CA GLU A 735 8.04 14.58 -26.66
C GLU A 735 6.74 15.32 -26.25
N VAL A 736 5.97 14.77 -25.32
CA VAL A 736 4.75 15.41 -24.81
C VAL A 736 5.13 16.21 -23.57
N GLU A 737 5.07 17.53 -23.68
CA GLU A 737 5.05 18.42 -22.49
C GLU A 737 3.99 17.88 -21.52
N THR A 738 4.33 17.79 -20.25
CA THR A 738 3.38 17.44 -19.18
C THR A 738 2.10 18.25 -19.41
N PRO A 739 0.92 17.65 -19.61
CA PRO A 739 -0.29 18.42 -19.83
C PRO A 739 -0.46 19.36 -18.65
N SER A 740 -0.59 20.66 -18.90
CA SER A 740 -1.09 21.59 -17.90
C SER A 740 -2.57 21.20 -17.68
N PHE A 741 -2.86 20.62 -16.55
CA PHE A 741 -4.19 20.06 -16.18
C PHE A 741 -5.22 21.16 -15.91
N GLU A 742 -5.31 22.19 -16.76
CA GLU A 742 -6.36 23.21 -16.64
C GLU A 742 -7.75 22.75 -17.12
N ASN A 743 -7.89 21.53 -17.71
CA ASN A 743 -9.16 21.10 -18.34
C ASN A 743 -9.51 19.62 -18.18
N GLU A 744 -8.97 18.86 -17.24
CA GLU A 744 -9.52 17.52 -16.97
C GLU A 744 -10.63 17.58 -15.91
N PRO A 745 -11.75 16.82 -16.09
CA PRO A 745 -12.75 16.71 -15.05
C PRO A 745 -12.08 16.11 -13.82
N SER A 746 -12.21 16.79 -12.69
CA SER A 746 -11.62 16.51 -11.39
C SER A 746 -11.46 15.00 -11.14
N VAL A 747 -10.25 14.48 -11.30
CA VAL A 747 -9.85 13.24 -10.65
C VAL A 747 -9.63 13.63 -9.20
N SER A 748 -10.72 13.71 -8.44
CA SER A 748 -10.63 13.86 -7.00
C SER A 748 -10.31 12.50 -6.41
N ILE A 749 -9.18 12.43 -5.74
CA ILE A 749 -8.77 11.30 -4.89
C ILE A 749 -9.71 11.18 -3.70
#